data_3c1e410e1174a7c5a8b46f1db8b7d8b3
#
_entry.id   3c1e410e1174a7c5a8b46f1db8b7d8b3
#
_cell.length_a   1.000
_cell.length_b   1.000
_cell.length_c   1.000
_cell.angle_alpha   90.00
_cell.angle_beta   90.00
_cell.angle_gamma   90.00
#
_symmetry.space_group_name_H-M   'P 1'
#
loop_
_entity.id
_entity.type
_entity.pdbx_description
1 polymer ?
#
loop_
_entity_poly.entity_id
_entity_poly.type
_entity_poly.pdbx_seq_one_letter_code
_entity_poly.pdbx_strand_id
1 'polypeptide(L)'
;MPASKKEAKEFVKRWKKRLGAIPAGSNNEQQDTQKFWVDLLINVLGIPSNTIDSFVDFERKVRGRRIDVFVSDHNFLCEQKSWGIDLDKPEPRNGGMETPLQQAMWYARHLPYSERPRWVMTCNFGTFRLYDLDNERPEDTVQEFSLEELPDSLYLLSFLTSNETSRLHKEQQLSIEAGAYVSRLYDALAKQYHHIEEKDERAQEEQRSLNVLITRIIFLLYAEDADLLQSHQAFGRYCEGDPAKLRRKLVDLFEAIDTPLDKRDEYMDEDLAAFPYVNGGLFADSSIIVPQMTPEILEAITDASQDFDWREISGVIFGGVFEGTLNPETRHAGGMHYTSVENIERCLRPLFLDELWDELHEAEGERTAAKRKQALARLHDKVASITIGDPACGSGNFLTEAYRQLRTIENRIIEDELSEETGNAGQTSLVIAQDSPVRVSLDQLYGIEINDFAVSVAKTALWITEEQMLRKTQEIYVGYDFDFLPLRSLSNLHEDNALKTDWSEVFPDDLTYLVGNPPFLGARNQSKEQKAELLEVFDGAKNAGNIDYCGAWYMKAARFTQGKRTRCALVSTNSICQGEQVANLWKPLHDMGIHIDFAHNTFRWDNEAADKAHVFCVIVGFSREAGNKTLFYHATPDSDEDRIAVPRLNAYLKNAPDAFIWNRSKPLSDVPAIGIGSQPIDGGNYLFTPEEKAAFLSKEPAAEKYFHKWLGSQEFIRGIERWCLWLGEASWADLKGLPCCRERIENVRNYRLSSSRKQTLKAAERPNHFGTEIIPNSTAIIVPKVSSERRRYIPMGFVGSETLCSDLVFLIPNAMLYHFGVLQSQLHNAWMRTVAGRLKSDYRYSGGIVYNNFVWPEPSEEQRNEVERCAQAVLDARDAQEGATLADMYDPKNETFFPELMTAHKALDAAVEAAYGVDFGGDEEKIVAHLFNLYAKKVGEL
;
A
#
# COMPACT_ATOMS: atom_id res chain seq x y z
N MET A 1 -7.36 15.76 14.22
CA MET A 1 -6.24 15.03 14.84
C MET A 1 -6.78 13.69 15.29
N PRO A 2 -6.09 12.59 15.13
CA PRO A 2 -6.61 11.30 15.58
C PRO A 2 -6.82 11.29 17.09
N ALA A 3 -7.78 10.50 17.56
CA ALA A 3 -8.11 10.33 18.97
C ALA A 3 -6.85 9.97 19.78
N SER A 4 -6.52 10.79 20.78
CA SER A 4 -5.28 10.64 21.54
C SER A 4 -5.52 9.92 22.86
N LYS A 5 -4.84 8.79 23.06
CA LYS A 5 -4.86 8.05 24.33
C LYS A 5 -4.42 8.90 25.54
N LYS A 6 -3.55 9.89 25.34
CA LYS A 6 -3.12 10.85 26.35
C LYS A 6 -4.27 11.80 26.73
N GLU A 7 -4.94 12.36 25.74
CA GLU A 7 -6.06 13.27 25.92
C GLU A 7 -7.25 12.56 26.60
N ALA A 8 -7.51 11.30 26.22
CA ALA A 8 -8.51 10.46 26.86
C ALA A 8 -8.22 10.24 28.35
N LYS A 9 -6.96 10.00 28.75
CA LYS A 9 -6.57 9.88 30.17
C LYS A 9 -6.83 11.17 30.96
N GLU A 10 -6.55 12.33 30.36
CA GLU A 10 -6.82 13.61 31.01
C GLU A 10 -8.34 13.89 31.08
N PHE A 11 -9.12 13.51 30.07
CA PHE A 11 -10.57 13.54 30.07
C PHE A 11 -11.14 12.69 31.22
N VAL A 12 -10.73 11.43 31.32
CA VAL A 12 -11.14 10.52 32.41
C VAL A 12 -10.85 11.13 33.78
N LYS A 13 -9.65 11.70 33.98
CA LYS A 13 -9.28 12.36 35.24
C LYS A 13 -10.17 13.57 35.58
N ARG A 14 -10.49 14.41 34.56
CA ARG A 14 -11.39 15.56 34.76
C ARG A 14 -12.78 15.12 35.17
N TRP A 15 -13.35 14.17 34.44
CA TRP A 15 -14.71 13.73 34.66
C TRP A 15 -14.87 12.87 35.90
N LYS A 16 -13.93 12.00 36.23
CA LYS A 16 -13.93 11.31 37.54
C LYS A 16 -13.97 12.30 38.74
N LYS A 17 -13.16 13.34 38.68
CA LYS A 17 -13.18 14.37 39.72
C LYS A 17 -14.54 15.09 39.82
N ARG A 18 -15.15 15.39 38.65
CA ARG A 18 -16.46 16.05 38.60
C ARG A 18 -17.58 15.15 39.09
N LEU A 19 -17.64 13.91 38.59
CA LEU A 19 -18.65 12.91 38.94
C LEU A 19 -18.55 12.48 40.41
N GLY A 20 -17.33 12.36 40.96
CA GLY A 20 -17.12 12.04 42.38
C GLY A 20 -17.61 13.11 43.37
N ALA A 21 -17.90 14.31 42.90
CA ALA A 21 -18.55 15.37 43.71
C ALA A 21 -20.08 15.33 43.64
N ILE A 22 -20.67 14.47 42.79
CA ILE A 22 -22.13 14.38 42.57
C ILE A 22 -22.63 13.09 43.22
N PRO A 23 -23.65 13.12 44.08
CA PRO A 23 -24.25 11.91 44.62
C PRO A 23 -24.84 11.05 43.50
N ALA A 24 -24.63 9.75 43.56
CA ALA A 24 -25.18 8.80 42.57
C ALA A 24 -26.71 8.89 42.55
N GLY A 25 -27.30 8.95 41.35
CA GLY A 25 -28.74 9.09 41.13
C GLY A 25 -29.28 10.53 41.24
N SER A 26 -28.42 11.53 41.41
CA SER A 26 -28.83 12.95 41.28
C SER A 26 -29.07 13.29 39.79
N ASN A 27 -30.05 14.19 39.55
CA ASN A 27 -30.41 14.56 38.16
C ASN A 27 -29.37 15.56 37.58
N ASN A 28 -28.27 15.05 37.04
CA ASN A 28 -27.23 15.85 36.38
C ASN A 28 -27.21 15.73 34.82
N GLU A 29 -28.13 14.95 34.27
CA GLU A 29 -28.25 14.69 32.81
C GLU A 29 -28.34 16.01 32.03
N GLN A 30 -29.33 16.84 32.27
CA GLN A 30 -29.52 18.10 31.55
C GLN A 30 -28.36 19.11 31.75
N GLN A 31 -27.67 19.07 32.86
CA GLN A 31 -26.62 20.03 33.20
C GLN A 31 -25.27 19.64 32.58
N ASP A 32 -24.97 18.34 32.46
CA ASP A 32 -23.64 17.82 32.17
C ASP A 32 -23.52 17.10 30.81
N THR A 33 -24.62 16.66 30.20
CA THR A 33 -24.56 15.93 28.90
C THR A 33 -23.83 16.70 27.82
N GLN A 34 -24.27 17.91 27.52
CA GLN A 34 -23.64 18.72 26.48
C GLN A 34 -22.15 18.97 26.77
N LYS A 35 -21.80 19.29 28.02
CA LYS A 35 -20.41 19.55 28.43
C LYS A 35 -19.54 18.30 28.30
N PHE A 36 -20.09 17.13 28.62
CA PHE A 36 -19.40 15.86 28.56
C PHE A 36 -19.09 15.49 27.11
N TRP A 37 -20.08 15.53 26.24
CA TRP A 37 -19.94 15.18 24.85
C TRP A 37 -19.10 16.19 24.08
N VAL A 38 -19.25 17.49 24.32
CA VAL A 38 -18.38 18.52 23.71
C VAL A 38 -16.90 18.32 24.12
N ASP A 39 -16.66 18.05 25.44
CA ASP A 39 -15.28 17.76 25.91
C ASP A 39 -14.71 16.48 25.28
N LEU A 40 -15.52 15.42 25.11
CA LEU A 40 -15.13 14.17 24.47
C LEU A 40 -14.82 14.40 22.97
N LEU A 41 -15.71 15.05 22.25
CA LEU A 41 -15.60 15.26 20.81
C LEU A 41 -14.42 16.17 20.45
N ILE A 42 -14.25 17.29 21.16
CA ILE A 42 -13.16 18.25 20.87
C ILE A 42 -11.82 17.76 21.40
N ASN A 43 -11.75 17.47 22.70
CA ASN A 43 -10.46 17.28 23.36
C ASN A 43 -9.93 15.85 23.28
N VAL A 44 -10.77 14.86 23.02
CA VAL A 44 -10.35 13.45 22.90
C VAL A 44 -10.39 12.99 21.45
N LEU A 45 -11.50 13.24 20.76
CA LEU A 45 -11.68 12.80 19.38
C LEU A 45 -11.14 13.79 18.34
N GLY A 46 -10.79 15.01 18.76
CA GLY A 46 -10.11 16.00 17.92
C GLY A 46 -10.99 16.72 16.91
N ILE A 47 -12.32 16.69 17.09
CA ILE A 47 -13.27 17.42 16.23
C ILE A 47 -13.07 18.93 16.43
N PRO A 48 -12.96 19.73 15.39
CA PRO A 48 -12.74 21.16 15.50
C PRO A 48 -13.87 21.86 16.28
N SER A 49 -13.52 22.73 17.22
CA SER A 49 -14.51 23.42 18.07
C SER A 49 -15.49 24.33 17.31
N ASN A 50 -15.07 24.83 16.15
CA ASN A 50 -15.91 25.68 15.29
C ASN A 50 -16.95 24.88 14.47
N THR A 51 -16.84 23.55 14.41
CA THR A 51 -17.77 22.68 13.69
C THR A 51 -18.77 21.98 14.64
N ILE A 52 -18.62 22.07 15.95
CA ILE A 52 -19.45 21.33 16.90
C ILE A 52 -20.95 21.64 16.73
N ASP A 53 -21.31 22.89 16.50
CA ASP A 53 -22.74 23.31 16.42
C ASP A 53 -23.40 22.78 15.11
N SER A 54 -22.62 22.50 14.06
CA SER A 54 -23.09 21.85 12.83
C SER A 54 -22.95 20.33 12.85
N PHE A 55 -22.08 19.80 13.72
CA PHE A 55 -21.77 18.37 13.81
C PHE A 55 -22.71 17.60 14.73
N VAL A 56 -23.16 18.23 15.84
CA VAL A 56 -23.94 17.57 16.88
C VAL A 56 -25.21 18.35 17.23
N ASP A 57 -26.35 17.69 17.11
CA ASP A 57 -27.63 18.18 17.64
C ASP A 57 -27.85 17.69 19.07
N PHE A 58 -27.87 18.61 20.03
CA PHE A 58 -28.28 18.31 21.39
C PHE A 58 -29.78 18.59 21.59
N GLU A 59 -30.46 17.72 22.34
CA GLU A 59 -31.90 17.90 22.67
C GLU A 59 -32.80 17.92 21.39
N ARG A 60 -32.45 17.19 20.37
CA ARG A 60 -33.17 17.14 19.07
C ARG A 60 -34.59 16.62 19.27
N LYS A 61 -35.59 17.36 18.79
CA LYS A 61 -37.01 17.00 18.91
C LYS A 61 -37.43 15.96 17.87
N VAL A 62 -38.00 14.83 18.32
CA VAL A 62 -38.62 13.80 17.48
C VAL A 62 -40.01 13.45 18.05
N ARG A 63 -41.07 13.80 17.35
CA ARG A 63 -42.49 13.51 17.72
C ARG A 63 -42.81 13.83 19.17
N GLY A 64 -42.36 14.97 19.69
CA GLY A 64 -42.62 15.44 21.05
C GLY A 64 -41.68 14.90 22.12
N ARG A 65 -40.76 14.01 21.80
CA ARG A 65 -39.64 13.56 22.66
C ARG A 65 -38.35 14.25 22.20
N ARG A 66 -37.28 14.12 22.97
CA ARG A 66 -35.96 14.71 22.65
C ARG A 66 -34.89 13.65 22.72
N ILE A 67 -34.00 13.64 21.71
CA ILE A 67 -32.76 12.87 21.67
C ILE A 67 -31.68 13.67 22.38
N ASP A 68 -30.95 13.08 23.29
CA ASP A 68 -29.94 13.78 24.09
C ASP A 68 -28.72 14.20 23.24
N VAL A 69 -28.24 13.30 22.38
CA VAL A 69 -27.10 13.53 21.47
C VAL A 69 -27.39 12.86 20.14
N PHE A 70 -27.29 13.61 19.04
CA PHE A 70 -27.48 13.09 17.70
C PHE A 70 -26.42 13.68 16.76
N VAL A 71 -25.78 12.81 15.99
CA VAL A 71 -24.79 13.18 14.97
C VAL A 71 -25.25 12.59 13.65
N SER A 72 -25.85 13.44 12.80
CA SER A 72 -26.46 13.02 11.53
C SER A 72 -25.44 12.42 10.56
N ASP A 73 -24.31 13.11 10.39
CA ASP A 73 -23.27 12.74 9.41
C ASP A 73 -22.57 11.41 9.71
N HIS A 74 -22.71 10.93 10.97
CA HIS A 74 -22.11 9.67 11.41
C HIS A 74 -23.15 8.62 11.80
N ASN A 75 -24.42 8.85 11.46
CA ASN A 75 -25.52 7.94 11.78
C ASN A 75 -25.51 7.45 13.23
N PHE A 76 -25.29 8.39 14.18
CA PHE A 76 -25.12 8.10 15.60
C PHE A 76 -26.18 8.78 16.47
N LEU A 77 -26.69 8.03 17.43
CA LEU A 77 -27.61 8.50 18.44
C LEU A 77 -27.18 8.03 19.83
N CYS A 78 -27.15 8.92 20.81
CA CYS A 78 -26.95 8.54 22.20
C CYS A 78 -28.12 8.97 23.08
N GLU A 79 -28.62 8.02 23.87
CA GLU A 79 -29.51 8.27 25.01
C GLU A 79 -28.65 8.35 26.28
N GLN A 80 -28.59 9.56 26.85
CA GLN A 80 -27.79 9.86 28.04
C GLN A 80 -28.63 9.70 29.29
N LYS A 81 -28.05 9.15 30.34
CA LYS A 81 -28.67 9.05 31.68
C LYS A 81 -27.81 9.71 32.73
N SER A 82 -28.45 10.11 33.87
CA SER A 82 -27.75 10.69 35.00
C SER A 82 -26.73 9.72 35.59
N TRP A 83 -25.68 10.28 36.21
CA TRP A 83 -24.62 9.52 36.87
C TRP A 83 -25.15 8.50 37.87
N GLY A 84 -24.74 7.25 37.76
CA GLY A 84 -25.10 6.13 38.64
C GLY A 84 -26.47 5.52 38.37
N ILE A 85 -27.18 5.93 37.31
CA ILE A 85 -28.40 5.25 36.85
C ILE A 85 -28.02 3.91 36.20
N ASP A 86 -28.76 2.88 36.52
CA ASP A 86 -28.61 1.56 35.95
C ASP A 86 -29.24 1.53 34.53
N LEU A 87 -28.42 1.25 33.50
CA LEU A 87 -28.84 1.26 32.09
C LEU A 87 -29.77 0.08 31.69
N ASP A 88 -29.95 -0.89 32.58
CA ASP A 88 -30.88 -2.01 32.36
C ASP A 88 -32.26 -1.76 33.01
N LYS A 89 -32.38 -0.74 33.89
CA LYS A 89 -33.62 -0.51 34.58
C LYS A 89 -34.55 0.42 33.79
N PRO A 90 -35.84 0.00 33.65
CA PRO A 90 -36.82 0.84 33.00
C PRO A 90 -37.18 2.06 33.88
N GLU A 91 -37.31 3.22 33.24
CA GLU A 91 -37.73 4.47 33.82
C GLU A 91 -39.14 4.82 33.37
N PRO A 92 -39.92 5.58 34.24
CA PRO A 92 -41.25 6.06 33.84
C PRO A 92 -41.20 7.02 32.67
N ARG A 93 -41.94 6.73 31.59
CA ARG A 93 -42.16 7.61 30.44
C ARG A 93 -43.66 7.69 30.10
N ASN A 94 -44.04 8.69 29.29
CA ASN A 94 -45.43 8.86 28.86
C ASN A 94 -45.95 7.62 28.11
N GLY A 95 -46.66 6.76 28.85
CA GLY A 95 -47.25 5.53 28.31
C GLY A 95 -46.71 4.21 28.85
N GLY A 96 -45.72 4.22 29.76
CA GLY A 96 -45.18 2.99 30.36
C GLY A 96 -43.84 3.13 31.01
N MET A 97 -43.17 2.00 31.19
CA MET A 97 -41.78 1.89 31.66
C MET A 97 -40.89 1.52 30.49
N GLU A 98 -39.88 2.30 30.23
CA GLU A 98 -38.92 2.06 29.09
C GLU A 98 -37.48 2.06 29.63
N THR A 99 -36.66 1.10 29.16
CA THR A 99 -35.19 1.13 29.40
C THR A 99 -34.54 2.19 28.53
N PRO A 100 -33.31 2.67 28.85
CA PRO A 100 -32.58 3.59 28.00
C PRO A 100 -32.42 3.09 26.56
N LEU A 101 -32.16 1.80 26.37
CA LEU A 101 -32.09 1.21 25.03
C LEU A 101 -33.44 1.27 24.30
N GLN A 102 -34.54 0.94 24.98
CA GLN A 102 -35.87 1.03 24.37
C GLN A 102 -36.23 2.46 23.95
N GLN A 103 -35.79 3.48 24.73
CA GLN A 103 -35.94 4.87 24.38
C GLN A 103 -35.15 5.23 23.12
N ALA A 104 -33.86 4.84 23.08
CA ALA A 104 -32.99 5.08 21.94
C ALA A 104 -33.53 4.39 20.65
N MET A 105 -33.97 3.14 20.77
CA MET A 105 -34.58 2.39 19.67
C MET A 105 -35.89 2.99 19.19
N TRP A 106 -36.65 3.61 20.11
CA TRP A 106 -37.85 4.35 19.74
C TRP A 106 -37.50 5.54 18.83
N TYR A 107 -36.48 6.33 19.17
CA TYR A 107 -36.00 7.44 18.34
C TYR A 107 -35.51 6.93 16.97
N ALA A 108 -34.67 5.91 16.94
CA ALA A 108 -34.15 5.34 15.71
C ALA A 108 -35.25 4.93 14.71
N ARG A 109 -36.38 4.41 15.22
CA ARG A 109 -37.55 4.01 14.40
C ARG A 109 -38.41 5.19 13.92
N HIS A 110 -38.33 6.35 14.58
CA HIS A 110 -39.18 7.52 14.29
C HIS A 110 -38.43 8.65 13.58
N LEU A 111 -37.14 8.53 13.39
CA LEU A 111 -36.37 9.40 12.51
C LEU A 111 -36.71 9.11 11.04
N PRO A 112 -36.59 10.11 10.14
CA PRO A 112 -36.62 9.90 8.70
C PRO A 112 -35.66 8.79 8.28
N TYR A 113 -35.96 8.09 7.18
CA TYR A 113 -35.13 6.96 6.73
C TYR A 113 -33.69 7.37 6.48
N SER A 114 -33.45 8.54 5.89
CA SER A 114 -32.14 9.14 5.63
C SER A 114 -31.32 9.51 6.89
N GLU A 115 -31.98 9.60 8.04
CA GLU A 115 -31.39 10.00 9.32
C GLU A 115 -31.39 8.86 10.35
N ARG A 116 -31.75 7.64 9.97
CA ARG A 116 -31.75 6.50 10.89
C ARG A 116 -30.34 6.18 11.33
N PRO A 117 -30.09 6.19 12.67
CA PRO A 117 -28.76 5.88 13.16
C PRO A 117 -28.42 4.41 12.91
N ARG A 118 -27.21 4.16 12.47
CA ARG A 118 -26.59 2.84 12.53
C ARG A 118 -26.11 2.55 13.95
N TRP A 119 -25.46 3.54 14.56
CA TRP A 119 -24.88 3.42 15.88
C TRP A 119 -25.80 4.02 16.94
N VAL A 120 -26.20 3.21 17.89
CA VAL A 120 -26.97 3.64 19.07
C VAL A 120 -26.13 3.44 20.31
N MET A 121 -26.09 4.44 21.18
CA MET A 121 -25.39 4.35 22.44
C MET A 121 -26.34 4.65 23.63
N THR A 122 -26.17 3.93 24.72
CA THR A 122 -26.70 4.34 26.02
C THR A 122 -25.53 4.63 26.95
N CYS A 123 -25.58 5.78 27.64
CA CYS A 123 -24.48 6.25 28.45
C CYS A 123 -25.03 6.85 29.79
N ASN A 124 -24.30 6.62 30.90
CA ASN A 124 -24.59 7.22 32.20
C ASN A 124 -23.38 7.98 32.78
N PHE A 125 -22.51 8.53 31.90
CA PHE A 125 -21.22 9.14 32.21
C PHE A 125 -20.13 8.18 32.70
N GLY A 126 -20.46 7.03 33.26
CA GLY A 126 -19.54 6.04 33.80
C GLY A 126 -19.44 4.78 32.97
N THR A 127 -20.52 4.45 32.28
CA THR A 127 -20.62 3.26 31.41
C THR A 127 -21.15 3.67 30.05
N PHE A 128 -20.56 3.14 29.01
CA PHE A 128 -20.93 3.31 27.61
C PHE A 128 -21.34 1.95 27.05
N ARG A 129 -22.50 1.87 26.42
CA ARG A 129 -22.96 0.68 25.69
C ARG A 129 -23.28 1.07 24.27
N LEU A 130 -22.48 0.55 23.34
CA LEU A 130 -22.61 0.79 21.90
C LEU A 130 -23.29 -0.39 21.22
N TYR A 131 -24.30 -0.10 20.42
CA TYR A 131 -25.11 -1.05 19.67
C TYR A 131 -25.00 -0.73 18.17
N ASP A 132 -24.70 -1.74 17.35
CA ASP A 132 -24.73 -1.63 15.88
C ASP A 132 -26.09 -2.14 15.39
N LEU A 133 -26.91 -1.24 14.82
CA LEU A 133 -28.24 -1.59 14.33
C LEU A 133 -28.24 -2.32 12.99
N ASP A 134 -27.10 -2.45 12.33
CA ASP A 134 -26.93 -3.29 11.14
C ASP A 134 -26.91 -4.79 11.50
N ASN A 135 -26.71 -5.12 12.79
CA ASN A 135 -26.82 -6.51 13.26
C ASN A 135 -28.29 -6.91 13.46
N GLU A 136 -28.67 -8.12 13.07
CA GLU A 136 -30.02 -8.65 13.26
C GLU A 136 -30.50 -8.59 14.73
N ARG A 137 -29.58 -8.73 15.67
CA ARG A 137 -29.81 -8.63 17.12
C ARG A 137 -28.75 -7.77 17.78
N PRO A 138 -28.93 -6.45 17.76
CA PRO A 138 -27.98 -5.51 18.34
C PRO A 138 -27.71 -5.73 19.83
N GLU A 139 -28.70 -6.28 20.55
CA GLU A 139 -28.61 -6.57 21.99
C GLU A 139 -27.65 -7.71 22.31
N ASP A 140 -27.45 -8.66 21.37
CA ASP A 140 -26.56 -9.81 21.56
C ASP A 140 -25.09 -9.46 21.28
N THR A 141 -24.81 -8.33 20.63
CA THR A 141 -23.48 -7.87 20.18
C THR A 141 -23.06 -6.55 20.81
N VAL A 142 -23.64 -6.19 21.96
CA VAL A 142 -23.34 -4.93 22.64
C VAL A 142 -21.87 -4.81 23.04
N GLN A 143 -21.26 -3.68 22.74
CA GLN A 143 -19.91 -3.34 23.16
C GLN A 143 -19.99 -2.41 24.37
N GLU A 144 -19.58 -2.90 25.54
CA GLU A 144 -19.61 -2.14 26.79
C GLU A 144 -18.21 -1.80 27.26
N PHE A 145 -18.00 -0.57 27.68
CA PHE A 145 -16.76 -0.12 28.32
C PHE A 145 -17.06 0.96 29.37
N SER A 146 -16.22 1.06 30.37
CA SER A 146 -16.31 2.07 31.41
C SER A 146 -15.57 3.35 31.04
N LEU A 147 -15.86 4.45 31.81
CA LEU A 147 -15.11 5.70 31.66
C LEU A 147 -13.59 5.49 31.88
N GLU A 148 -13.20 4.56 32.76
CA GLU A 148 -11.79 4.19 33.01
C GLU A 148 -11.12 3.52 31.82
N GLU A 149 -11.87 2.70 31.09
CA GLU A 149 -11.40 1.94 29.92
C GLU A 149 -11.43 2.76 28.63
N LEU A 150 -12.05 3.94 28.64
CA LEU A 150 -12.13 4.83 27.48
C LEU A 150 -10.80 5.01 26.75
N PRO A 151 -9.63 5.24 27.42
CA PRO A 151 -8.36 5.40 26.71
C PRO A 151 -7.91 4.17 25.92
N ASP A 152 -8.37 2.98 26.30
CA ASP A 152 -8.08 1.71 25.64
C ASP A 152 -9.18 1.28 24.66
N SER A 153 -10.34 1.95 24.72
CA SER A 153 -11.54 1.67 23.93
C SER A 153 -11.85 2.74 22.88
N LEU A 154 -10.91 3.67 22.60
CA LEU A 154 -11.12 4.74 21.63
C LEU A 154 -11.45 4.24 20.21
N TYR A 155 -10.95 3.06 19.85
CA TYR A 155 -11.26 2.44 18.57
C TYR A 155 -12.76 2.18 18.38
N LEU A 156 -13.52 1.98 19.46
CA LEU A 156 -14.98 1.81 19.42
C LEU A 156 -15.72 3.11 19.04
N LEU A 157 -15.09 4.27 19.21
CA LEU A 157 -15.64 5.58 18.86
C LEU A 157 -15.05 6.14 17.57
N SER A 158 -14.23 5.36 16.85
CA SER A 158 -13.57 5.80 15.61
C SER A 158 -14.57 6.21 14.52
N PHE A 159 -15.75 5.63 14.48
CA PHE A 159 -16.83 6.02 13.57
C PHE A 159 -17.29 7.48 13.73
N LEU A 160 -17.06 8.12 14.88
CA LEU A 160 -17.34 9.55 15.08
C LEU A 160 -16.25 10.46 14.51
N THR A 161 -15.09 9.91 14.13
CA THR A 161 -13.95 10.68 13.61
C THR A 161 -13.68 10.42 12.14
N SER A 162 -14.22 9.34 11.60
CA SER A 162 -14.04 8.98 10.18
C SER A 162 -15.25 8.21 9.65
N ASN A 163 -15.97 8.80 8.72
CA ASN A 163 -16.91 8.05 7.85
C ASN A 163 -16.17 6.99 7.01
N GLU A 164 -14.86 7.17 6.79
CA GLU A 164 -14.01 6.32 5.96
C GLU A 164 -13.76 4.94 6.57
N THR A 165 -13.45 4.85 7.86
CA THR A 165 -13.10 3.54 8.47
C THR A 165 -14.30 2.58 8.53
N SER A 166 -15.49 3.10 8.78
CA SER A 166 -16.72 2.31 8.79
C SER A 166 -17.08 1.83 7.38
N ARG A 167 -16.92 2.71 6.39
CA ARG A 167 -17.17 2.39 4.98
C ARG A 167 -16.17 1.36 4.46
N LEU A 168 -14.88 1.52 4.77
CA LEU A 168 -13.83 0.59 4.35
C LEU A 168 -14.05 -0.82 4.91
N HIS A 169 -14.46 -0.94 6.18
CA HIS A 169 -14.79 -2.24 6.76
C HIS A 169 -16.02 -2.89 6.11
N LYS A 170 -17.07 -2.09 5.82
CA LYS A 170 -18.26 -2.60 5.10
C LYS A 170 -17.88 -3.05 3.69
N GLU A 171 -17.12 -2.23 2.96
CA GLU A 171 -16.62 -2.57 1.62
C GLU A 171 -15.75 -3.83 1.63
N GLN A 172 -14.91 -4.00 2.64
CA GLN A 172 -14.08 -5.20 2.80
C GLN A 172 -14.92 -6.45 3.04
N GLN A 173 -15.92 -6.36 3.90
CA GLN A 173 -16.82 -7.48 4.18
C GLN A 173 -17.63 -7.87 2.94
N LEU A 174 -18.20 -6.88 2.24
CA LEU A 174 -18.92 -7.09 0.98
C LEU A 174 -18.02 -7.72 -0.10
N SER A 175 -16.76 -7.30 -0.17
CA SER A 175 -15.77 -7.88 -1.10
C SER A 175 -15.53 -9.37 -0.82
N ILE A 176 -15.42 -9.76 0.44
CA ILE A 176 -15.22 -11.16 0.85
C ILE A 176 -16.46 -11.99 0.52
N GLU A 177 -17.65 -11.50 0.83
CA GLU A 177 -18.92 -12.21 0.58
C GLU A 177 -19.18 -12.35 -0.92
N ALA A 178 -19.08 -11.29 -1.69
CA ALA A 178 -19.21 -11.34 -3.15
C ALA A 178 -18.17 -12.28 -3.79
N GLY A 179 -16.92 -12.22 -3.30
CA GLY A 179 -15.83 -13.09 -3.74
C GLY A 179 -16.15 -14.57 -3.55
N ALA A 180 -16.87 -14.94 -2.49
CA ALA A 180 -17.29 -16.31 -2.25
C ALA A 180 -18.33 -16.80 -3.29
N TYR A 181 -19.32 -15.96 -3.64
CA TYR A 181 -20.30 -16.29 -4.70
C TYR A 181 -19.63 -16.40 -6.08
N VAL A 182 -18.76 -15.44 -6.42
CA VAL A 182 -18.03 -15.46 -7.70
C VAL A 182 -17.10 -16.67 -7.81
N SER A 183 -16.38 -17.02 -6.74
CA SER A 183 -15.53 -18.22 -6.70
C SER A 183 -16.34 -19.50 -6.89
N ARG A 184 -17.48 -19.62 -6.20
CA ARG A 184 -18.34 -20.80 -6.33
C ARG A 184 -18.88 -20.94 -7.78
N LEU A 185 -19.30 -19.84 -8.39
CA LEU A 185 -19.74 -19.82 -9.77
C LEU A 185 -18.62 -20.16 -10.74
N TYR A 186 -17.40 -19.59 -10.51
CA TYR A 186 -16.21 -19.87 -11.28
C TYR A 186 -15.87 -21.37 -11.25
N ASP A 187 -15.78 -21.95 -10.06
CA ASP A 187 -15.43 -23.37 -9.86
C ASP A 187 -16.44 -24.30 -10.51
N ALA A 188 -17.74 -23.96 -10.43
CA ALA A 188 -18.80 -24.75 -11.05
C ALA A 188 -18.75 -24.70 -12.58
N LEU A 189 -18.51 -23.52 -13.16
CA LEU A 189 -18.39 -23.33 -14.61
C LEU A 189 -17.09 -23.89 -15.17
N ALA A 190 -15.95 -23.69 -14.52
CA ALA A 190 -14.63 -24.15 -14.96
C ALA A 190 -14.59 -25.67 -15.17
N LYS A 191 -15.29 -26.45 -14.32
CA LYS A 191 -15.42 -27.92 -14.45
C LYS A 191 -16.07 -28.36 -15.77
N GLN A 192 -16.79 -27.47 -16.45
CA GLN A 192 -17.50 -27.79 -17.69
C GLN A 192 -16.70 -27.50 -18.97
N TYR A 193 -15.58 -26.82 -18.86
CA TYR A 193 -14.64 -26.59 -19.93
C TYR A 193 -13.64 -27.76 -20.00
N HIS A 194 -13.31 -28.22 -21.20
CA HIS A 194 -12.58 -29.48 -21.39
C HIS A 194 -11.08 -29.29 -21.54
N HIS A 195 -10.63 -28.12 -21.99
CA HIS A 195 -9.22 -27.86 -22.33
C HIS A 195 -8.57 -26.79 -21.44
N ILE A 196 -9.29 -26.25 -20.46
CA ILE A 196 -8.86 -25.10 -19.64
C ILE A 196 -7.55 -25.31 -18.87
N GLU A 197 -7.16 -26.59 -18.62
CA GLU A 197 -5.90 -26.95 -17.95
C GLU A 197 -4.75 -27.19 -18.96
N GLU A 198 -5.03 -27.20 -20.25
CA GLU A 198 -4.01 -27.35 -21.30
C GLU A 198 -3.24 -26.02 -21.51
N LYS A 199 -2.11 -26.06 -22.19
CA LYS A 199 -1.29 -24.85 -22.45
C LYS A 199 -1.28 -24.52 -23.97
N ASP A 200 -2.45 -24.54 -24.57
CA ASP A 200 -2.61 -24.28 -26.01
C ASP A 200 -3.62 -23.13 -26.25
N GLU A 201 -3.85 -22.82 -27.52
CA GLU A 201 -4.78 -21.76 -27.95
C GLU A 201 -6.24 -22.03 -27.51
N ARG A 202 -6.64 -23.31 -27.42
CA ARG A 202 -7.99 -23.68 -26.98
C ARG A 202 -8.19 -23.42 -25.50
N ALA A 203 -7.21 -23.71 -24.70
CA ALA A 203 -7.23 -23.39 -23.28
C ALA A 203 -7.37 -21.88 -23.03
N GLN A 204 -6.70 -21.06 -23.84
CA GLN A 204 -6.82 -19.61 -23.77
C GLN A 204 -8.24 -19.13 -24.17
N GLU A 205 -8.80 -19.71 -25.22
CA GLU A 205 -10.17 -19.41 -25.68
C GLU A 205 -11.23 -19.83 -24.66
N GLU A 206 -11.09 -21.02 -24.06
CA GLU A 206 -11.99 -21.47 -22.99
C GLU A 206 -11.86 -20.61 -21.72
N GLN A 207 -10.64 -20.25 -21.32
CA GLN A 207 -10.42 -19.35 -20.17
C GLN A 207 -11.02 -17.97 -20.41
N ARG A 208 -10.84 -17.39 -21.60
CA ARG A 208 -11.47 -16.13 -22.00
C ARG A 208 -13.00 -16.24 -21.96
N SER A 209 -13.54 -17.31 -22.52
CA SER A 209 -14.99 -17.54 -22.53
C SER A 209 -15.57 -17.66 -21.12
N LEU A 210 -14.92 -18.39 -20.23
CA LEU A 210 -15.29 -18.52 -18.82
C LEU A 210 -15.34 -17.15 -18.14
N ASN A 211 -14.27 -16.36 -18.29
CA ASN A 211 -14.14 -15.05 -17.68
C ASN A 211 -15.23 -14.08 -18.15
N VAL A 212 -15.49 -14.01 -19.46
CA VAL A 212 -16.54 -13.17 -20.04
C VAL A 212 -17.93 -13.63 -19.57
N LEU A 213 -18.17 -14.94 -19.53
CA LEU A 213 -19.45 -15.49 -19.08
C LEU A 213 -19.76 -15.12 -17.64
N ILE A 214 -18.78 -15.22 -16.75
CA ILE A 214 -18.93 -14.83 -15.33
C ILE A 214 -19.22 -13.34 -15.22
N THR A 215 -18.47 -12.50 -15.92
CA THR A 215 -18.69 -11.04 -15.92
C THR A 215 -20.11 -10.69 -16.35
N ARG A 216 -20.64 -11.34 -17.41
CA ARG A 216 -22.00 -11.15 -17.87
C ARG A 216 -23.04 -11.56 -16.81
N ILE A 217 -22.86 -12.71 -16.17
CA ILE A 217 -23.75 -13.19 -15.12
C ILE A 217 -23.77 -12.24 -13.93
N ILE A 218 -22.60 -11.84 -13.43
CA ILE A 218 -22.50 -10.94 -12.27
C ILE A 218 -23.06 -9.55 -12.60
N PHE A 219 -22.82 -9.03 -13.81
CA PHE A 219 -23.44 -7.78 -14.25
C PHE A 219 -24.97 -7.88 -14.26
N LEU A 220 -25.55 -9.00 -14.70
CA LEU A 220 -27.00 -9.21 -14.72
C LEU A 220 -27.57 -9.32 -13.30
N LEU A 221 -26.86 -9.96 -12.36
CA LEU A 221 -27.21 -9.98 -10.94
C LEU A 221 -27.21 -8.56 -10.35
N TYR A 222 -26.18 -7.77 -10.65
CA TYR A 222 -26.13 -6.36 -10.27
C TYR A 222 -27.30 -5.58 -10.88
N ALA A 223 -27.54 -5.75 -12.17
CA ALA A 223 -28.59 -5.02 -12.90
C ALA A 223 -30.00 -5.33 -12.41
N GLU A 224 -30.27 -6.58 -11.97
CA GLU A 224 -31.58 -6.92 -11.39
C GLU A 224 -31.78 -6.29 -10.01
N ASP A 225 -30.77 -6.30 -9.15
CA ASP A 225 -30.83 -5.69 -7.82
C ASP A 225 -30.85 -4.16 -7.89
N ALA A 226 -30.15 -3.59 -8.86
CA ALA A 226 -30.14 -2.16 -9.15
C ALA A 226 -31.42 -1.68 -9.88
N ASP A 227 -32.45 -2.49 -10.01
CA ASP A 227 -33.72 -2.18 -10.72
C ASP A 227 -33.52 -1.65 -12.18
N LEU A 228 -32.42 -2.06 -12.84
CA LEU A 228 -32.14 -1.73 -14.22
C LEU A 228 -32.88 -2.67 -15.19
N LEU A 229 -33.23 -3.88 -14.71
CA LEU A 229 -34.10 -4.81 -15.40
C LEU A 229 -35.55 -4.52 -14.97
N GLN A 230 -36.53 -4.84 -15.80
CA GLN A 230 -37.93 -4.43 -15.60
C GLN A 230 -38.60 -4.87 -14.29
N SER A 231 -37.95 -5.77 -13.53
CA SER A 231 -38.44 -6.18 -12.22
C SER A 231 -37.28 -6.77 -11.37
N HIS A 232 -37.38 -6.61 -10.07
CA HIS A 232 -36.50 -7.25 -9.14
C HIS A 232 -36.43 -8.76 -9.34
N GLN A 233 -35.22 -9.36 -9.29
CA GLN A 233 -34.97 -10.78 -9.60
C GLN A 233 -35.44 -11.25 -11.00
N ALA A 234 -35.42 -10.37 -11.99
CA ALA A 234 -35.83 -10.73 -13.36
C ALA A 234 -34.90 -11.77 -13.98
N PHE A 235 -33.59 -11.63 -13.77
CA PHE A 235 -32.59 -12.56 -14.28
C PHE A 235 -32.60 -13.90 -13.52
N GLY A 236 -32.67 -13.88 -12.20
CA GLY A 236 -32.78 -15.08 -11.38
C GLY A 236 -33.99 -15.94 -11.79
N ARG A 237 -35.18 -15.33 -11.89
CA ARG A 237 -36.41 -16.00 -12.35
C ARG A 237 -36.31 -16.53 -13.79
N TYR A 238 -35.69 -15.76 -14.68
CA TYR A 238 -35.46 -16.22 -16.04
C TYR A 238 -34.57 -17.48 -16.09
N CYS A 239 -33.59 -17.59 -15.20
CA CYS A 239 -32.71 -18.77 -15.11
C CYS A 239 -33.40 -20.00 -14.54
N GLU A 240 -34.46 -19.87 -13.76
CA GLU A 240 -35.17 -20.99 -13.13
C GLU A 240 -35.62 -22.07 -14.12
N GLY A 241 -35.64 -23.34 -13.66
CA GLY A 241 -36.17 -24.48 -14.36
C GLY A 241 -35.14 -25.56 -14.67
N ASP A 242 -35.24 -26.17 -15.87
CA ASP A 242 -34.38 -27.27 -16.29
C ASP A 242 -32.93 -26.80 -16.61
N PRO A 243 -31.89 -27.23 -15.85
CA PRO A 243 -30.50 -26.86 -16.14
C PRO A 243 -30.06 -27.14 -17.57
N ALA A 244 -30.60 -28.20 -18.20
CA ALA A 244 -30.26 -28.56 -19.56
C ALA A 244 -30.71 -27.48 -20.60
N LYS A 245 -31.68 -26.67 -20.26
CA LYS A 245 -32.16 -25.56 -21.10
C LYS A 245 -31.44 -24.22 -20.80
N LEU A 246 -30.80 -24.10 -19.64
CA LEU A 246 -30.20 -22.84 -19.18
C LEU A 246 -29.15 -22.32 -20.15
N ARG A 247 -28.32 -23.22 -20.72
CA ARG A 247 -27.35 -22.84 -21.75
C ARG A 247 -28.01 -22.05 -22.92
N ARG A 248 -29.12 -22.58 -23.43
CA ARG A 248 -29.82 -21.92 -24.53
C ARG A 248 -30.46 -20.62 -24.08
N LYS A 249 -31.09 -20.61 -22.92
CA LYS A 249 -31.69 -19.39 -22.33
C LYS A 249 -30.66 -18.25 -22.22
N LEU A 250 -29.42 -18.54 -21.71
CA LEU A 250 -28.39 -17.52 -21.58
C LEU A 250 -27.92 -16.99 -22.94
N VAL A 251 -27.74 -17.87 -23.94
CA VAL A 251 -27.35 -17.42 -25.28
C VAL A 251 -28.41 -16.52 -25.89
N ASP A 252 -29.67 -16.93 -25.82
CA ASP A 252 -30.81 -16.15 -26.35
C ASP A 252 -30.98 -14.81 -25.60
N LEU A 253 -30.75 -14.80 -24.27
CA LEU A 253 -30.78 -13.58 -23.47
C LEU A 253 -29.65 -12.62 -23.88
N PHE A 254 -28.41 -13.10 -24.03
CA PHE A 254 -27.29 -12.24 -24.42
C PHE A 254 -27.50 -11.61 -25.80
N GLU A 255 -28.06 -12.36 -26.74
CA GLU A 255 -28.44 -11.84 -28.05
C GLU A 255 -29.58 -10.81 -27.96
N ALA A 256 -30.59 -11.07 -27.14
CA ALA A 256 -31.72 -10.16 -26.95
C ALA A 256 -31.28 -8.81 -26.33
N ILE A 257 -30.47 -8.82 -25.27
CA ILE A 257 -30.06 -7.60 -24.59
C ILE A 257 -28.97 -6.80 -25.35
N ASP A 258 -28.28 -7.43 -26.31
CA ASP A 258 -27.35 -6.75 -27.23
C ASP A 258 -28.08 -6.21 -28.49
N THR A 259 -29.34 -6.56 -28.70
CA THR A 259 -30.13 -6.13 -29.85
C THR A 259 -31.01 -4.93 -29.48
N PRO A 260 -30.89 -3.77 -30.18
CA PRO A 260 -31.78 -2.63 -29.99
C PRO A 260 -33.25 -3.01 -30.12
N LEU A 261 -34.10 -2.39 -29.28
CA LEU A 261 -35.52 -2.76 -29.19
C LEU A 261 -36.27 -2.71 -30.55
N ASP A 262 -35.92 -1.77 -31.39
CA ASP A 262 -36.49 -1.56 -32.75
C ASP A 262 -36.01 -2.60 -33.78
N LYS A 263 -34.98 -3.40 -33.44
CA LYS A 263 -34.40 -4.43 -34.33
C LYS A 263 -34.68 -5.85 -33.87
N ARG A 264 -35.38 -6.03 -32.74
CA ARG A 264 -35.74 -7.35 -32.22
C ARG A 264 -36.81 -7.99 -33.10
N ASP A 265 -36.81 -9.34 -33.10
CA ASP A 265 -37.81 -10.12 -33.75
C ASP A 265 -39.18 -9.88 -33.07
N GLU A 266 -40.22 -9.55 -33.84
CA GLU A 266 -41.59 -9.31 -33.34
C GLU A 266 -42.26 -10.57 -32.76
N TYR A 267 -41.69 -11.76 -33.03
CA TYR A 267 -42.13 -13.06 -32.48
C TYR A 267 -41.21 -13.58 -31.37
N MET A 268 -40.34 -12.70 -30.81
CA MET A 268 -39.49 -13.05 -29.64
C MET A 268 -40.39 -13.41 -28.45
N ASP A 269 -39.96 -14.40 -27.66
CA ASP A 269 -40.66 -14.78 -26.43
C ASP A 269 -40.88 -13.57 -25.52
N GLU A 270 -42.08 -13.44 -24.93
CA GLU A 270 -42.43 -12.27 -24.09
C GLU A 270 -41.45 -12.05 -22.93
N ASP A 271 -40.96 -13.15 -22.29
CA ASP A 271 -40.00 -13.10 -21.19
C ASP A 271 -38.65 -12.51 -21.64
N LEU A 272 -38.19 -12.78 -22.87
CA LEU A 272 -36.97 -12.22 -23.46
C LEU A 272 -37.18 -10.79 -23.93
N ALA A 273 -38.35 -10.52 -24.57
CA ALA A 273 -38.69 -9.20 -25.06
C ALA A 273 -38.76 -8.15 -23.94
N ALA A 274 -39.05 -8.61 -22.71
CA ALA A 274 -39.14 -7.78 -21.52
C ALA A 274 -37.79 -7.23 -21.06
N PHE A 275 -36.63 -7.84 -21.38
CA PHE A 275 -35.35 -7.32 -20.99
C PHE A 275 -34.98 -6.04 -21.76
N PRO A 276 -34.35 -5.04 -21.12
CA PRO A 276 -33.95 -3.81 -21.79
C PRO A 276 -32.80 -4.05 -22.78
N TYR A 277 -32.52 -3.07 -23.62
CA TYR A 277 -31.31 -3.02 -24.43
C TYR A 277 -30.17 -2.47 -23.59
N VAL A 278 -29.10 -3.26 -23.42
CA VAL A 278 -28.00 -2.90 -22.54
C VAL A 278 -26.86 -2.17 -23.26
N ASN A 279 -26.52 -2.58 -24.52
CA ASN A 279 -25.39 -2.00 -25.26
C ASN A 279 -24.01 -2.10 -24.53
N GLY A 280 -23.10 -1.19 -24.79
CA GLY A 280 -21.78 -1.08 -24.15
C GLY A 280 -20.74 -2.10 -24.60
N GLY A 281 -21.12 -3.06 -25.44
CA GLY A 281 -20.24 -4.09 -25.98
C GLY A 281 -19.99 -5.29 -25.05
N LEU A 282 -20.54 -5.30 -23.81
CA LEU A 282 -20.39 -6.43 -22.88
C LEU A 282 -20.97 -7.73 -23.44
N PHE A 283 -22.07 -7.64 -24.16
CA PHE A 283 -22.80 -8.78 -24.73
C PHE A 283 -22.53 -9.00 -26.21
N ALA A 284 -21.82 -8.11 -26.89
CA ALA A 284 -21.62 -8.12 -28.34
C ALA A 284 -20.79 -9.32 -28.85
N ASP A 285 -19.85 -9.86 -28.05
CA ASP A 285 -19.06 -11.02 -28.44
C ASP A 285 -19.90 -12.31 -28.35
N SER A 286 -20.41 -12.75 -29.51
CA SER A 286 -21.13 -14.01 -29.66
C SER A 286 -20.22 -15.25 -29.82
N SER A 287 -18.90 -15.07 -29.89
CA SER A 287 -17.95 -16.16 -30.09
C SER A 287 -17.63 -16.92 -28.80
N ILE A 288 -18.00 -16.38 -27.64
CA ILE A 288 -17.75 -17.04 -26.36
C ILE A 288 -18.38 -18.44 -26.29
N ILE A 289 -17.62 -19.37 -25.75
CA ILE A 289 -18.08 -20.74 -25.51
C ILE A 289 -18.90 -20.76 -24.22
N VAL A 290 -20.23 -20.88 -24.34
CA VAL A 290 -21.11 -21.13 -23.18
C VAL A 290 -21.17 -22.64 -22.98
N PRO A 291 -20.69 -23.19 -21.83
CA PRO A 291 -20.62 -24.64 -21.62
C PRO A 291 -21.98 -25.23 -21.30
N GLN A 292 -22.03 -26.55 -21.08
CA GLN A 292 -23.20 -27.22 -20.54
C GLN A 292 -23.47 -26.74 -19.12
N MET A 293 -24.73 -26.45 -18.83
CA MET A 293 -25.15 -26.01 -17.49
C MET A 293 -25.55 -27.22 -16.64
N THR A 294 -25.10 -27.24 -15.40
CA THR A 294 -25.37 -28.28 -14.41
C THR A 294 -26.30 -27.77 -13.32
N PRO A 295 -26.92 -28.66 -12.53
CA PRO A 295 -27.66 -28.22 -11.34
C PRO A 295 -26.82 -27.38 -10.38
N GLU A 296 -25.52 -27.67 -10.23
CA GLU A 296 -24.58 -26.93 -9.39
C GLU A 296 -24.40 -25.47 -9.87
N ILE A 297 -24.35 -25.27 -11.18
CA ILE A 297 -24.27 -23.92 -11.76
C ILE A 297 -25.57 -23.14 -11.55
N LEU A 298 -26.72 -23.79 -11.78
CA LEU A 298 -28.02 -23.18 -11.56
C LEU A 298 -28.21 -22.76 -10.09
N GLU A 299 -27.83 -23.65 -9.14
CA GLU A 299 -27.86 -23.36 -7.71
C GLU A 299 -26.95 -22.17 -7.37
N ALA A 300 -25.73 -22.15 -7.90
CA ALA A 300 -24.80 -21.04 -7.67
C ALA A 300 -25.35 -19.67 -8.17
N ILE A 301 -26.03 -19.65 -9.33
CA ILE A 301 -26.71 -18.44 -9.85
C ILE A 301 -27.89 -18.07 -8.96
N THR A 302 -28.70 -19.05 -8.54
CA THR A 302 -29.90 -18.80 -7.73
C THR A 302 -29.53 -18.26 -6.35
N ASP A 303 -28.56 -18.87 -5.68
CA ASP A 303 -28.09 -18.43 -4.36
C ASP A 303 -27.49 -17.01 -4.47
N ALA A 304 -26.71 -16.73 -5.52
CA ALA A 304 -26.14 -15.42 -5.75
C ALA A 304 -27.22 -14.33 -6.03
N SER A 305 -28.35 -14.69 -6.65
CA SER A 305 -29.48 -13.78 -6.90
C SER A 305 -30.38 -13.57 -5.68
N GLN A 306 -30.47 -14.56 -4.77
CA GLN A 306 -31.44 -14.51 -3.67
C GLN A 306 -30.84 -14.09 -2.34
N ASP A 307 -29.59 -14.49 -2.08
CA ASP A 307 -28.95 -14.36 -0.77
C ASP A 307 -28.00 -13.16 -0.67
N PHE A 308 -27.71 -12.45 -1.76
CA PHE A 308 -26.77 -11.32 -1.79
C PHE A 308 -27.36 -10.12 -2.54
N ASP A 309 -27.23 -8.91 -1.97
CA ASP A 309 -27.65 -7.65 -2.62
C ASP A 309 -26.47 -7.03 -3.39
N TRP A 310 -26.45 -7.25 -4.71
CA TRP A 310 -25.38 -6.78 -5.59
C TRP A 310 -25.33 -5.26 -5.75
N ARG A 311 -26.38 -4.49 -5.37
CA ARG A 311 -26.35 -3.01 -5.38
C ARG A 311 -25.32 -2.43 -4.44
N GLU A 312 -25.02 -3.16 -3.35
CA GLU A 312 -24.04 -2.74 -2.35
C GLU A 312 -22.59 -2.81 -2.83
N ILE A 313 -22.33 -3.49 -3.96
CA ILE A 313 -20.99 -3.63 -4.53
C ILE A 313 -20.61 -2.36 -5.27
N SER A 314 -19.54 -1.70 -4.79
CA SER A 314 -18.91 -0.61 -5.53
C SER A 314 -18.15 -1.14 -6.76
N GLY A 315 -17.94 -0.29 -7.78
CA GLY A 315 -17.14 -0.68 -8.95
C GLY A 315 -15.72 -1.11 -8.59
N VAL A 316 -15.12 -0.56 -7.53
CA VAL A 316 -13.80 -0.97 -7.03
C VAL A 316 -13.84 -2.37 -6.43
N ILE A 317 -14.89 -2.71 -5.65
CA ILE A 317 -15.09 -4.06 -5.14
C ILE A 317 -15.30 -5.03 -6.30
N PHE A 318 -16.12 -4.66 -7.28
CA PHE A 318 -16.34 -5.46 -8.48
C PHE A 318 -15.01 -5.80 -9.16
N GLY A 319 -14.17 -4.81 -9.43
CA GLY A 319 -12.84 -5.02 -9.99
C GLY A 319 -11.97 -5.96 -9.15
N GLY A 320 -11.94 -5.76 -7.84
CA GLY A 320 -11.14 -6.54 -6.90
C GLY A 320 -11.57 -8.01 -6.79
N VAL A 321 -12.87 -8.29 -6.81
CA VAL A 321 -13.41 -9.65 -6.78
C VAL A 321 -12.95 -10.45 -8.01
N PHE A 322 -13.02 -9.84 -9.21
CA PHE A 322 -12.57 -10.49 -10.43
C PHE A 322 -11.04 -10.67 -10.49
N GLU A 323 -10.27 -9.72 -10.02
CA GLU A 323 -8.82 -9.85 -9.89
C GLU A 323 -8.45 -10.99 -8.93
N GLY A 324 -9.23 -11.19 -7.86
CA GLY A 324 -9.10 -12.29 -6.91
C GLY A 324 -9.35 -13.68 -7.50
N THR A 325 -10.23 -13.80 -8.47
CA THR A 325 -10.61 -15.08 -9.12
C THR A 325 -9.69 -15.49 -10.27
N LEU A 326 -8.87 -14.58 -10.81
CA LEU A 326 -7.87 -14.92 -11.82
C LEU A 326 -6.89 -15.99 -11.33
N ASN A 327 -6.45 -16.87 -12.24
CA ASN A 327 -5.54 -17.96 -11.93
C ASN A 327 -4.29 -17.44 -11.17
N PRO A 328 -3.95 -18.04 -10.00
CA PRO A 328 -2.79 -17.63 -9.20
C PRO A 328 -1.46 -17.61 -9.97
N GLU A 329 -1.26 -18.49 -10.96
CA GLU A 329 -0.05 -18.53 -11.80
C GLU A 329 0.06 -17.29 -12.71
N THR A 330 -1.04 -16.83 -13.29
CA THR A 330 -1.05 -15.63 -14.14
C THR A 330 -0.92 -14.35 -13.31
N ARG A 331 -1.48 -14.32 -12.09
CA ARG A 331 -1.30 -13.24 -11.13
C ARG A 331 0.17 -13.02 -10.75
N HIS A 332 0.87 -14.09 -10.36
CA HIS A 332 2.29 -14.00 -9.99
C HIS A 332 3.19 -13.65 -11.18
N ALA A 333 2.88 -14.17 -12.36
CA ALA A 333 3.65 -13.89 -13.57
C ALA A 333 3.45 -12.46 -14.10
N GLY A 334 2.25 -11.90 -13.92
CA GLY A 334 1.90 -10.54 -14.33
C GLY A 334 2.28 -9.44 -13.32
N GLY A 335 2.60 -9.81 -12.05
CA GLY A 335 2.87 -8.82 -10.99
C GLY A 335 1.64 -8.02 -10.57
N MET A 336 0.43 -8.54 -10.83
CA MET A 336 -0.84 -7.89 -10.51
C MET A 336 -1.14 -7.98 -9.00
N HIS A 337 -1.43 -6.87 -8.39
CA HIS A 337 -1.77 -6.75 -6.97
C HIS A 337 -3.02 -5.88 -6.82
N TYR A 338 -4.04 -6.41 -6.18
CA TYR A 338 -5.25 -5.63 -5.83
C TYR A 338 -4.88 -4.35 -5.08
N THR A 339 -5.53 -3.25 -5.45
CA THR A 339 -5.31 -1.94 -4.85
C THR A 339 -6.55 -1.54 -4.06
N SER A 340 -6.44 -1.47 -2.73
CA SER A 340 -7.52 -1.04 -1.85
C SER A 340 -7.87 0.44 -2.08
N VAL A 341 -9.11 0.83 -1.77
CA VAL A 341 -9.59 2.22 -1.88
C VAL A 341 -8.69 3.17 -1.09
N GLU A 342 -8.27 2.80 0.12
CA GLU A 342 -7.37 3.60 0.95
C GLU A 342 -6.04 3.91 0.23
N ASN A 343 -5.44 2.92 -0.40
CA ASN A 343 -4.20 3.10 -1.15
C ASN A 343 -4.39 3.94 -2.43
N ILE A 344 -5.56 3.84 -3.07
CA ILE A 344 -5.91 4.69 -4.21
C ILE A 344 -6.05 6.15 -3.75
N GLU A 345 -6.75 6.38 -2.64
CA GLU A 345 -6.92 7.71 -2.05
C GLU A 345 -5.59 8.35 -1.63
N ARG A 346 -4.64 7.58 -1.07
CA ARG A 346 -3.27 8.05 -0.80
C ARG A 346 -2.56 8.59 -2.05
N CYS A 347 -2.97 8.14 -3.23
CA CYS A 347 -2.46 8.62 -4.50
C CYS A 347 -3.25 9.85 -5.00
N LEU A 348 -4.59 9.77 -5.01
CA LEU A 348 -5.47 10.79 -5.61
C LEU A 348 -5.58 12.06 -4.76
N ARG A 349 -5.64 11.94 -3.41
CA ARG A 349 -5.77 13.07 -2.50
C ARG A 349 -4.67 14.12 -2.70
N PRO A 350 -3.37 13.78 -2.54
CA PRO A 350 -2.31 14.77 -2.72
C PRO A 350 -2.11 15.19 -4.18
N LEU A 351 -2.60 14.40 -5.14
CA LEU A 351 -2.48 14.72 -6.55
C LEU A 351 -3.45 15.83 -6.96
N PHE A 352 -4.73 15.75 -6.55
CA PHE A 352 -5.76 16.71 -6.93
C PHE A 352 -6.98 16.80 -6.00
N LEU A 353 -7.35 15.75 -5.27
CA LEU A 353 -8.62 15.78 -4.53
C LEU A 353 -8.60 16.78 -3.38
N ASP A 354 -7.51 16.86 -2.61
CA ASP A 354 -7.38 17.84 -1.52
C ASP A 354 -7.58 19.27 -2.05
N GLU A 355 -6.98 19.60 -3.21
CA GLU A 355 -7.11 20.91 -3.89
C GLU A 355 -8.57 21.19 -4.26
N LEU A 356 -9.28 20.23 -4.83
CA LEU A 356 -10.68 20.39 -5.23
C LEU A 356 -11.61 20.57 -4.03
N TRP A 357 -11.39 19.83 -2.95
CA TRP A 357 -12.16 19.98 -1.72
C TRP A 357 -11.91 21.32 -1.05
N ASP A 358 -10.65 21.80 -1.03
CA ASP A 358 -10.32 23.13 -0.50
C ASP A 358 -11.01 24.22 -1.32
N GLU A 359 -11.00 24.15 -2.66
CA GLU A 359 -11.69 25.09 -3.54
C GLU A 359 -13.22 25.08 -3.35
N LEU A 360 -13.81 23.88 -3.08
CA LEU A 360 -15.24 23.78 -2.78
C LEU A 360 -15.57 24.47 -1.47
N HIS A 361 -14.82 24.20 -0.40
CA HIS A 361 -15.01 24.87 0.89
C HIS A 361 -14.80 26.39 0.80
N GLU A 362 -13.84 26.85 0.01
CA GLU A 362 -13.66 28.28 -0.26
C GLU A 362 -14.87 28.88 -0.99
N ALA A 363 -15.42 28.17 -1.97
CA ALA A 363 -16.60 28.59 -2.72
C ALA A 363 -17.85 28.66 -1.80
N GLU A 364 -18.08 27.65 -0.98
CA GLU A 364 -19.15 27.60 0.04
C GLU A 364 -19.02 28.76 1.06
N GLY A 365 -17.79 29.14 1.43
CA GLY A 365 -17.46 30.20 2.37
C GLY A 365 -17.62 31.63 1.82
N GLU A 366 -17.92 31.82 0.54
CA GLU A 366 -18.08 33.15 -0.07
C GLU A 366 -19.24 33.94 0.55
N ARG A 367 -18.98 35.20 0.88
CA ARG A 367 -19.89 36.06 1.68
C ARG A 367 -21.20 36.41 0.98
N THR A 368 -21.27 36.40 -0.34
CA THR A 368 -22.44 36.80 -1.10
C THR A 368 -22.88 35.68 -2.03
N ALA A 369 -24.20 35.45 -2.14
CA ALA A 369 -24.80 34.46 -3.00
C ALA A 369 -24.31 34.55 -4.46
N ALA A 370 -24.18 35.76 -5.00
CA ALA A 370 -23.69 35.96 -6.35
C ALA A 370 -22.25 35.50 -6.57
N LYS A 371 -21.33 35.72 -5.58
CA LYS A 371 -19.94 35.26 -5.65
C LYS A 371 -19.87 33.76 -5.44
N ARG A 372 -20.67 33.23 -4.51
CA ARG A 372 -20.75 31.79 -4.26
C ARG A 372 -21.20 31.05 -5.52
N LYS A 373 -22.32 31.47 -6.15
CA LYS A 373 -22.78 30.91 -7.41
C LYS A 373 -21.70 30.97 -8.50
N GLN A 374 -20.96 32.09 -8.60
CA GLN A 374 -19.88 32.21 -9.58
C GLN A 374 -18.69 31.31 -9.28
N ALA A 375 -18.33 31.09 -8.00
CA ALA A 375 -17.23 30.23 -7.58
C ALA A 375 -17.60 28.76 -7.80
N LEU A 376 -18.80 28.33 -7.39
CA LEU A 376 -19.32 26.99 -7.65
C LEU A 376 -19.37 26.66 -9.14
N ALA A 377 -19.90 27.56 -9.99
CA ALA A 377 -19.93 27.33 -11.43
C ALA A 377 -18.55 27.16 -12.04
N ARG A 378 -17.53 27.94 -11.59
CA ARG A 378 -16.14 27.77 -12.04
C ARG A 378 -15.55 26.45 -11.61
N LEU A 379 -15.80 26.04 -10.36
CA LEU A 379 -15.36 24.76 -9.87
C LEU A 379 -16.01 23.61 -10.63
N HIS A 380 -17.32 23.71 -10.92
CA HIS A 380 -18.04 22.75 -11.73
C HIS A 380 -17.41 22.61 -13.13
N ASP A 381 -17.11 23.73 -13.81
CA ASP A 381 -16.42 23.74 -15.10
C ASP A 381 -15.02 23.08 -14.97
N LYS A 382 -14.27 23.36 -13.87
CA LYS A 382 -12.97 22.76 -13.61
C LYS A 382 -13.08 21.24 -13.46
N VAL A 383 -13.98 20.76 -12.62
CA VAL A 383 -14.18 19.32 -12.37
C VAL A 383 -14.60 18.59 -13.66
N ALA A 384 -15.49 19.19 -14.43
CA ALA A 384 -15.94 18.67 -15.72
C ALA A 384 -14.85 18.65 -16.82
N SER A 385 -13.77 19.41 -16.66
CA SER A 385 -12.64 19.45 -17.61
C SER A 385 -11.48 18.53 -17.27
N ILE A 386 -11.48 17.91 -16.08
CA ILE A 386 -10.40 17.03 -15.63
C ILE A 386 -10.41 15.74 -16.46
N THR A 387 -9.24 15.36 -16.98
CA THR A 387 -9.02 14.08 -17.67
C THR A 387 -7.99 13.24 -16.91
N ILE A 388 -8.24 11.95 -16.80
CA ILE A 388 -7.41 11.03 -16.01
C ILE A 388 -7.02 9.81 -16.85
N GLY A 389 -5.73 9.51 -16.89
CA GLY A 389 -5.18 8.35 -17.59
C GLY A 389 -4.52 7.37 -16.64
N ASP A 390 -4.74 6.07 -16.87
CA ASP A 390 -4.05 4.98 -16.19
C ASP A 390 -3.41 4.02 -17.20
N PRO A 391 -2.08 4.01 -17.36
CA PRO A 391 -1.39 3.17 -18.33
C PRO A 391 -1.14 1.73 -17.85
N ALA A 392 -1.74 1.30 -16.78
CA ALA A 392 -1.74 -0.08 -16.27
C ALA A 392 -3.03 -0.30 -15.47
N CYS A 393 -4.18 -0.04 -16.09
CA CYS A 393 -5.42 0.17 -15.37
C CYS A 393 -6.01 -1.10 -14.74
N GLY A 394 -5.54 -2.29 -15.12
CA GLY A 394 -6.07 -3.55 -14.58
C GLY A 394 -7.59 -3.62 -14.71
N SER A 395 -8.25 -3.95 -13.60
CA SER A 395 -9.70 -3.93 -13.46
C SER A 395 -10.31 -2.52 -13.29
N GLY A 396 -9.54 -1.45 -13.50
CA GLY A 396 -10.01 -0.07 -13.50
C GLY A 396 -10.15 0.60 -12.13
N ASN A 397 -9.60 0.04 -11.08
CA ASN A 397 -9.81 0.50 -9.70
C ASN A 397 -9.45 1.99 -9.49
N PHE A 398 -8.32 2.46 -10.03
CA PHE A 398 -7.94 3.88 -9.95
C PHE A 398 -8.92 4.79 -10.70
N LEU A 399 -9.32 4.40 -11.90
CA LEU A 399 -10.26 5.18 -12.72
C LEU A 399 -11.64 5.22 -12.09
N THR A 400 -12.11 4.10 -11.57
CA THR A 400 -13.41 3.95 -10.90
C THR A 400 -13.48 4.83 -9.65
N GLU A 401 -12.45 4.79 -8.80
CA GLU A 401 -12.42 5.61 -7.59
C GLU A 401 -12.26 7.10 -7.94
N ALA A 402 -11.41 7.44 -8.90
CA ALA A 402 -11.26 8.81 -9.37
C ALA A 402 -12.60 9.38 -9.89
N TYR A 403 -13.33 8.62 -10.71
CA TYR A 403 -14.66 9.00 -11.18
C TYR A 403 -15.64 9.21 -10.03
N ARG A 404 -15.69 8.25 -9.10
CA ARG A 404 -16.55 8.34 -7.91
C ARG A 404 -16.27 9.59 -7.09
N GLN A 405 -15.01 9.96 -6.90
CA GLN A 405 -14.61 11.16 -6.17
C GLN A 405 -14.99 12.44 -6.92
N LEU A 406 -14.74 12.53 -8.22
CA LEU A 406 -15.14 13.67 -9.04
C LEU A 406 -16.67 13.86 -9.01
N ARG A 407 -17.43 12.78 -9.14
CA ARG A 407 -18.89 12.79 -9.06
C ARG A 407 -19.40 13.17 -7.66
N THR A 408 -18.68 12.80 -6.61
CA THR A 408 -19.03 13.19 -5.23
C THR A 408 -18.90 14.71 -5.05
N ILE A 409 -17.82 15.28 -5.54
CA ILE A 409 -17.60 16.74 -5.54
C ILE A 409 -18.68 17.42 -6.41
N GLU A 410 -18.95 16.91 -7.61
CA GLU A 410 -19.97 17.46 -8.49
C GLU A 410 -21.36 17.42 -7.87
N ASN A 411 -21.76 16.32 -7.22
CA ASN A 411 -23.03 16.23 -6.52
C ASN A 411 -23.15 17.26 -5.39
N ARG A 412 -22.07 17.55 -4.68
CA ARG A 412 -22.06 18.61 -3.66
C ARG A 412 -22.23 19.99 -4.29
N ILE A 413 -21.56 20.25 -5.41
CA ILE A 413 -21.74 21.50 -6.17
C ILE A 413 -23.19 21.66 -6.63
N ILE A 414 -23.81 20.60 -7.19
CA ILE A 414 -25.20 20.61 -7.64
C ILE A 414 -26.14 20.89 -6.46
N GLU A 415 -25.93 20.29 -5.31
CA GLU A 415 -26.72 20.53 -4.07
C GLU A 415 -26.65 21.99 -3.65
N ASP A 416 -25.44 22.56 -3.63
CA ASP A 416 -25.23 23.96 -3.26
C ASP A 416 -25.81 24.94 -4.28
N GLU A 417 -25.69 24.67 -5.59
CA GLU A 417 -26.31 25.48 -6.64
C GLU A 417 -27.83 25.50 -6.52
N LEU A 418 -28.45 24.33 -6.25
CA LEU A 418 -29.90 24.22 -6.00
C LEU A 418 -30.34 25.00 -4.75
N SER A 419 -29.57 24.94 -3.68
CA SER A 419 -29.83 25.65 -2.43
C SER A 419 -29.84 27.16 -2.62
N GLU A 420 -28.93 27.67 -3.44
CA GLU A 420 -28.86 29.10 -3.80
C GLU A 420 -30.03 29.56 -4.68
N GLU A 421 -30.54 28.71 -5.58
CA GLU A 421 -31.66 29.02 -6.45
C GLU A 421 -33.01 29.05 -5.71
N THR A 422 -33.16 28.22 -4.71
CA THR A 422 -34.42 28.06 -3.96
C THR A 422 -34.53 28.95 -2.73
N GLY A 423 -33.45 29.56 -2.28
CA GLY A 423 -33.42 30.45 -1.11
C GLY A 423 -33.70 29.79 0.23
N ASN A 424 -33.80 28.47 0.30
CA ASN A 424 -34.01 27.69 1.53
C ASN A 424 -33.23 26.38 1.46
N ALA A 425 -32.23 26.23 2.28
CA ALA A 425 -31.58 24.94 2.50
C ALA A 425 -32.62 23.91 2.97
N GLY A 426 -32.85 22.87 2.18
CA GLY A 426 -33.69 21.75 2.53
C GLY A 426 -35.11 21.73 1.97
N GLN A 427 -35.49 22.62 1.04
CA GLN A 427 -36.68 22.43 0.21
C GLN A 427 -36.29 21.94 -1.18
N THR A 428 -36.66 20.70 -1.49
CA THR A 428 -36.58 20.11 -2.83
C THR A 428 -37.41 20.97 -3.78
N SER A 429 -36.79 21.77 -4.61
CA SER A 429 -37.50 22.54 -5.64
C SER A 429 -37.79 21.60 -6.81
N LEU A 430 -39.04 21.55 -7.22
CA LEU A 430 -39.45 21.02 -8.50
C LEU A 430 -38.95 21.97 -9.62
N VAL A 431 -37.64 21.91 -9.90
CA VAL A 431 -37.09 22.56 -11.08
C VAL A 431 -37.36 21.60 -12.24
N ILE A 432 -38.25 22.00 -13.15
CA ILE A 432 -38.41 21.35 -14.43
C ILE A 432 -37.21 21.76 -15.29
N ALA A 433 -36.09 21.09 -15.07
CA ALA A 433 -34.90 21.30 -15.87
C ALA A 433 -35.00 20.47 -17.15
N GLN A 434 -34.69 21.09 -18.26
CA GLN A 434 -34.65 20.43 -19.58
C GLN A 434 -33.30 19.72 -19.83
N ASP A 435 -32.23 20.06 -19.08
CA ASP A 435 -30.89 19.55 -19.28
C ASP A 435 -30.39 18.87 -18.02
N SER A 436 -29.54 17.83 -18.18
CA SER A 436 -28.86 17.15 -17.08
C SER A 436 -27.93 18.11 -16.32
N PRO A 437 -27.96 18.15 -15.00
CA PRO A 437 -27.02 18.92 -14.19
C PRO A 437 -25.62 18.26 -14.16
N VAL A 438 -25.49 16.99 -14.53
CA VAL A 438 -24.28 16.22 -14.51
C VAL A 438 -23.40 16.55 -15.71
N ARG A 439 -22.15 16.93 -15.46
CA ARG A 439 -21.15 17.28 -16.48
C ARG A 439 -19.95 16.35 -16.48
N VAL A 440 -19.64 15.73 -15.33
CA VAL A 440 -18.58 14.73 -15.22
C VAL A 440 -19.02 13.44 -15.91
N SER A 441 -18.20 12.96 -16.84
CA SER A 441 -18.51 11.84 -17.73
C SER A 441 -17.40 10.80 -17.70
N LEU A 442 -17.74 9.55 -18.00
CA LEU A 442 -16.75 8.48 -18.18
C LEU A 442 -15.79 8.74 -19.36
N ASP A 443 -16.14 9.64 -20.28
CA ASP A 443 -15.28 10.02 -21.41
C ASP A 443 -14.00 10.76 -20.96
N GLN A 444 -13.95 11.21 -19.70
CA GLN A 444 -12.77 11.85 -19.09
C GLN A 444 -11.70 10.84 -18.66
N LEU A 445 -12.01 9.53 -18.71
CA LEU A 445 -11.17 8.46 -18.20
C LEU A 445 -10.55 7.67 -19.35
N TYR A 446 -9.25 7.43 -19.25
CA TYR A 446 -8.45 6.76 -20.26
C TYR A 446 -7.64 5.64 -19.61
N GLY A 447 -7.51 4.49 -20.27
CA GLY A 447 -6.75 3.36 -19.71
C GLY A 447 -6.05 2.53 -20.79
N ILE A 448 -4.92 1.95 -20.40
CA ILE A 448 -4.23 0.91 -21.17
C ILE A 448 -4.06 -0.30 -20.28
N GLU A 449 -4.45 -1.46 -20.76
CA GLU A 449 -4.28 -2.73 -20.06
C GLU A 449 -3.95 -3.83 -21.08
N ILE A 450 -3.02 -4.73 -20.74
CA ILE A 450 -2.57 -5.80 -21.63
C ILE A 450 -3.56 -6.98 -21.68
N ASN A 451 -4.42 -7.09 -20.68
CA ASN A 451 -5.35 -8.19 -20.51
C ASN A 451 -6.77 -7.77 -20.95
N ASP A 452 -7.30 -8.39 -22.01
CA ASP A 452 -8.64 -8.12 -22.56
C ASP A 452 -9.77 -8.31 -21.56
N PHE A 453 -9.64 -9.32 -20.71
CA PHE A 453 -10.59 -9.57 -19.62
C PHE A 453 -10.59 -8.45 -18.59
N ALA A 454 -9.42 -8.02 -18.14
CA ALA A 454 -9.31 -6.91 -17.18
C ALA A 454 -9.91 -5.62 -17.75
N VAL A 455 -9.73 -5.33 -19.04
CA VAL A 455 -10.40 -4.21 -19.73
C VAL A 455 -11.93 -4.35 -19.67
N SER A 456 -12.45 -5.56 -19.87
CA SER A 456 -13.89 -5.81 -19.81
C SER A 456 -14.45 -5.62 -18.40
N VAL A 457 -13.71 -6.06 -17.38
CA VAL A 457 -14.04 -5.83 -15.97
C VAL A 457 -14.00 -4.35 -15.64
N ALA A 458 -12.97 -3.61 -16.09
CA ALA A 458 -12.81 -2.17 -15.86
C ALA A 458 -14.00 -1.38 -16.46
N LYS A 459 -14.43 -1.70 -17.67
CA LYS A 459 -15.62 -1.11 -18.29
C LYS A 459 -16.87 -1.34 -17.45
N THR A 460 -17.08 -2.58 -17.00
CA THR A 460 -18.21 -2.94 -16.16
C THR A 460 -18.19 -2.21 -14.82
N ALA A 461 -17.03 -2.14 -14.16
CA ALA A 461 -16.84 -1.42 -12.90
C ALA A 461 -17.17 0.08 -13.03
N LEU A 462 -16.79 0.69 -14.15
CA LEU A 462 -17.08 2.10 -14.44
C LEU A 462 -18.58 2.32 -14.67
N TRP A 463 -19.27 1.45 -15.41
CA TRP A 463 -20.73 1.54 -15.57
C TRP A 463 -21.48 1.41 -14.26
N ILE A 464 -21.10 0.44 -13.42
CA ILE A 464 -21.67 0.29 -12.07
C ILE A 464 -21.51 1.58 -11.27
N THR A 465 -20.33 2.18 -11.31
CA THR A 465 -20.05 3.43 -10.58
C THR A 465 -20.83 4.62 -11.16
N GLU A 466 -20.96 4.71 -12.48
CA GLU A 466 -21.77 5.74 -13.14
C GLU A 466 -23.22 5.64 -12.69
N GLU A 467 -23.80 4.44 -12.72
CA GLU A 467 -25.16 4.19 -12.28
C GLU A 467 -25.36 4.60 -10.81
N GLN A 468 -24.51 4.14 -9.90
CA GLN A 468 -24.58 4.48 -8.48
C GLN A 468 -24.49 5.98 -8.23
N MET A 469 -23.63 6.69 -8.96
CA MET A 469 -23.48 8.13 -8.81
C MET A 469 -24.63 8.92 -9.44
N LEU A 470 -25.24 8.44 -10.53
CA LEU A 470 -26.45 9.03 -11.10
C LEU A 470 -27.64 8.89 -10.16
N ARG A 471 -27.82 7.75 -9.50
CA ARG A 471 -28.85 7.58 -8.45
C ARG A 471 -28.68 8.59 -7.31
N LYS A 472 -27.46 8.79 -6.82
CA LYS A 472 -27.18 9.82 -5.81
C LYS A 472 -27.55 11.22 -6.32
N THR A 473 -27.26 11.51 -7.58
CA THR A 473 -27.67 12.79 -8.17
C THR A 473 -29.21 12.90 -8.25
N GLN A 474 -29.93 11.81 -8.56
CA GLN A 474 -31.39 11.78 -8.62
C GLN A 474 -32.04 12.02 -7.24
N GLU A 475 -31.41 11.57 -6.17
CA GLU A 475 -31.84 11.88 -4.78
C GLU A 475 -31.78 13.38 -4.47
N ILE A 476 -30.74 14.07 -5.00
CA ILE A 476 -30.50 15.49 -4.81
C ILE A 476 -31.35 16.32 -5.78
N TYR A 477 -31.40 15.90 -7.04
CA TYR A 477 -32.02 16.63 -8.15
C TYR A 477 -33.32 15.95 -8.58
N VAL A 478 -34.38 16.18 -7.81
CA VAL A 478 -35.71 15.59 -8.04
C VAL A 478 -36.39 16.24 -9.25
N GLY A 479 -36.80 15.45 -10.23
CA GLY A 479 -37.56 15.95 -11.40
C GLY A 479 -36.85 15.81 -12.75
N TYR A 480 -35.64 15.30 -12.77
CA TYR A 480 -34.94 14.83 -13.96
C TYR A 480 -34.86 13.30 -13.94
N ASP A 481 -35.28 12.66 -15.02
CA ASP A 481 -35.20 11.21 -15.16
C ASP A 481 -33.92 10.87 -15.91
N PHE A 482 -32.99 10.21 -15.21
CA PHE A 482 -31.68 9.82 -15.76
C PHE A 482 -31.84 8.47 -16.49
N ASP A 483 -31.48 8.45 -17.76
CA ASP A 483 -31.40 7.22 -18.56
C ASP A 483 -30.12 6.44 -18.16
N PHE A 484 -30.27 5.36 -17.41
CA PHE A 484 -29.16 4.48 -17.03
C PHE A 484 -28.78 3.49 -18.14
N LEU A 485 -29.73 3.14 -19.01
CA LEU A 485 -29.51 2.28 -20.17
C LEU A 485 -29.96 3.01 -21.46
N PRO A 486 -29.32 2.73 -22.60
CA PRO A 486 -28.23 1.77 -22.82
C PRO A 486 -26.86 2.27 -22.33
N LEU A 487 -25.99 1.33 -21.95
CA LEU A 487 -24.62 1.63 -21.50
C LEU A 487 -23.83 2.36 -22.60
N ARG A 488 -22.97 3.30 -22.19
CA ARG A 488 -22.10 4.02 -23.11
C ARG A 488 -20.95 3.12 -23.58
N SER A 489 -20.49 3.30 -24.80
CA SER A 489 -19.28 2.66 -25.29
C SER A 489 -18.06 3.35 -24.69
N LEU A 490 -17.23 2.64 -23.95
CA LEU A 490 -15.98 3.14 -23.37
C LEU A 490 -14.82 2.83 -24.31
N SER A 491 -14.67 3.65 -25.37
CA SER A 491 -13.61 3.49 -26.36
C SER A 491 -12.23 3.93 -25.87
N ASN A 492 -12.16 4.66 -24.75
CA ASN A 492 -10.91 5.19 -24.17
C ASN A 492 -10.15 4.17 -23.32
N LEU A 493 -10.70 2.97 -23.11
CA LEU A 493 -9.99 1.87 -22.46
C LEU A 493 -9.50 0.89 -23.53
N HIS A 494 -8.17 0.84 -23.68
CA HIS A 494 -7.48 0.10 -24.73
C HIS A 494 -6.84 -1.18 -24.20
N GLU A 495 -7.06 -2.28 -24.91
CA GLU A 495 -6.28 -3.50 -24.75
C GLU A 495 -4.98 -3.37 -25.51
N ASP A 496 -3.87 -3.09 -24.82
CA ASP A 496 -2.57 -3.01 -25.47
C ASP A 496 -1.41 -3.09 -24.44
N ASN A 497 -0.20 -3.31 -24.93
CA ASN A 497 1.00 -3.24 -24.11
C ASN A 497 1.47 -1.80 -23.93
N ALA A 498 1.26 -1.22 -22.75
CA ALA A 498 1.59 0.16 -22.42
C ALA A 498 3.08 0.53 -22.71
N LEU A 499 4.00 -0.43 -22.66
CA LEU A 499 5.41 -0.16 -22.93
C LEU A 499 5.70 -0.06 -24.42
N LYS A 500 4.88 -0.68 -25.28
CA LYS A 500 5.03 -0.67 -26.75
C LYS A 500 4.17 0.41 -27.40
N THR A 501 2.99 0.66 -26.86
CA THR A 501 2.02 1.64 -27.37
C THR A 501 2.57 3.07 -27.25
N ASP A 502 2.34 3.89 -28.26
CA ASP A 502 2.51 5.33 -28.12
C ASP A 502 1.34 5.93 -27.30
N TRP A 503 1.65 6.44 -26.12
CA TRP A 503 0.64 7.01 -25.24
C TRP A 503 -0.10 8.23 -25.83
N SER A 504 0.48 8.89 -26.82
CA SER A 504 -0.17 10.01 -27.54
C SER A 504 -1.31 9.55 -28.45
N GLU A 505 -1.41 8.25 -28.76
CA GLU A 505 -2.52 7.68 -29.53
C GLU A 505 -3.72 7.33 -28.63
N VAL A 506 -3.49 7.20 -27.33
CA VAL A 506 -4.51 6.79 -26.35
C VAL A 506 -4.94 7.95 -25.46
N PHE A 507 -3.97 8.68 -24.90
CA PHE A 507 -4.25 9.78 -23.98
C PHE A 507 -4.29 11.11 -24.72
N PRO A 508 -5.23 12.01 -24.37
CA PRO A 508 -5.31 13.33 -24.97
C PRO A 508 -4.08 14.20 -24.65
N ASP A 509 -3.79 15.15 -25.51
CA ASP A 509 -2.62 16.04 -25.33
C ASP A 509 -2.71 16.91 -24.08
N ASP A 510 -3.91 17.23 -23.63
CA ASP A 510 -4.23 18.01 -22.45
C ASP A 510 -4.63 17.13 -21.24
N LEU A 511 -4.16 15.87 -21.22
CA LEU A 511 -4.38 14.99 -20.08
C LEU A 511 -3.97 15.70 -18.79
N THR A 512 -4.91 15.78 -17.84
CA THR A 512 -4.70 16.53 -16.59
C THR A 512 -3.88 15.70 -15.60
N TYR A 513 -4.28 14.45 -15.36
CA TYR A 513 -3.63 13.57 -14.39
C TYR A 513 -3.34 12.19 -14.98
N LEU A 514 -2.20 11.63 -14.57
CA LEU A 514 -1.81 10.28 -14.89
C LEU A 514 -1.56 9.53 -13.58
N VAL A 515 -2.30 8.46 -13.37
CA VAL A 515 -2.26 7.64 -12.16
C VAL A 515 -2.04 6.19 -12.51
N GLY A 516 -1.70 5.36 -11.55
CA GLY A 516 -1.69 3.90 -11.76
C GLY A 516 -0.80 3.14 -10.80
N ASN A 517 -0.97 1.81 -10.85
CA ASN A 517 -0.19 0.84 -10.12
C ASN A 517 0.46 -0.15 -11.10
N PRO A 518 1.56 0.24 -11.77
CA PRO A 518 2.22 -0.62 -12.74
C PRO A 518 2.77 -1.90 -12.09
N PRO A 519 2.93 -3.01 -12.85
CA PRO A 519 3.30 -4.31 -12.31
C PRO A 519 4.68 -4.30 -11.64
N PHE A 520 4.76 -4.89 -10.44
CA PHE A 520 5.97 -5.00 -9.63
C PHE A 520 6.75 -6.25 -9.97
N LEU A 521 7.91 -6.09 -10.59
CA LEU A 521 8.76 -7.22 -10.95
C LEU A 521 10.23 -6.85 -10.86
N GLY A 522 10.86 -7.24 -9.75
CA GLY A 522 12.30 -6.99 -9.54
C GLY A 522 13.16 -7.57 -10.67
N ALA A 523 14.24 -6.88 -11.00
CA ALA A 523 15.11 -7.15 -12.15
C ALA A 523 15.58 -8.61 -12.33
N ARG A 524 15.57 -9.43 -11.28
CA ARG A 524 15.97 -10.85 -11.33
C ARG A 524 14.84 -11.78 -11.72
N ASN A 525 13.60 -11.34 -11.56
CA ASN A 525 12.38 -12.12 -11.79
C ASN A 525 11.75 -11.82 -13.16
N GLN A 526 12.23 -10.77 -13.85
CA GLN A 526 11.77 -10.41 -15.19
C GLN A 526 12.07 -11.51 -16.19
N SER A 527 11.12 -11.81 -17.06
CA SER A 527 11.32 -12.67 -18.22
C SER A 527 12.31 -12.02 -19.22
N LYS A 528 12.70 -12.76 -20.26
CA LYS A 528 13.56 -12.22 -21.32
C LYS A 528 12.84 -11.13 -22.12
N GLU A 529 11.56 -11.33 -22.35
CA GLU A 529 10.67 -10.43 -23.08
C GLU A 529 10.48 -9.14 -22.30
N GLN A 530 10.10 -9.23 -21.02
CA GLN A 530 9.93 -8.07 -20.12
C GLN A 530 11.23 -7.26 -19.97
N LYS A 531 12.37 -7.97 -19.90
CA LYS A 531 13.68 -7.32 -19.85
C LYS A 531 14.03 -6.61 -21.16
N ALA A 532 13.63 -7.17 -22.31
CA ALA A 532 13.82 -6.53 -23.60
C ALA A 532 12.97 -5.27 -23.73
N GLU A 533 11.70 -5.32 -23.31
CA GLU A 533 10.79 -4.17 -23.25
C GLU A 533 11.33 -3.05 -22.35
N LEU A 534 11.79 -3.39 -21.14
CA LEU A 534 12.42 -2.43 -20.23
C LEU A 534 13.64 -1.76 -20.88
N LEU A 535 14.52 -2.54 -21.53
CA LEU A 535 15.71 -2.02 -22.19
C LEU A 535 15.36 -1.12 -23.38
N GLU A 536 14.31 -1.45 -24.12
CA GLU A 536 13.81 -0.63 -25.22
C GLU A 536 13.30 0.72 -24.72
N VAL A 537 12.49 0.74 -23.64
CA VAL A 537 12.00 1.97 -23.02
C VAL A 537 13.16 2.87 -22.54
N PHE A 538 14.29 2.30 -22.14
CA PHE A 538 15.47 3.06 -21.71
C PHE A 538 16.52 3.25 -22.82
N ASP A 539 16.17 3.04 -24.09
CA ASP A 539 17.07 3.18 -25.26
C ASP A 539 18.39 2.37 -25.12
N GLY A 540 18.34 1.22 -24.46
CA GLY A 540 19.50 0.40 -24.18
C GLY A 540 20.50 0.98 -23.18
N ALA A 541 20.07 1.95 -22.33
CA ALA A 541 20.93 2.59 -21.36
C ALA A 541 21.64 1.58 -20.46
N LYS A 542 22.90 1.86 -20.16
CA LYS A 542 23.72 1.00 -19.31
C LYS A 542 23.06 0.85 -17.93
N ASN A 543 22.98 -0.37 -17.44
CA ASN A 543 22.36 -0.74 -16.14
C ASN A 543 20.83 -0.61 -16.06
N ALA A 544 20.11 -0.21 -17.12
CA ALA A 544 18.65 -0.21 -17.14
C ALA A 544 18.07 -1.58 -16.78
N GLY A 545 18.70 -2.67 -17.18
CA GLY A 545 18.30 -4.03 -16.81
C GLY A 545 18.39 -4.37 -15.31
N ASN A 546 18.81 -3.44 -14.43
CA ASN A 546 18.80 -3.58 -12.99
C ASN A 546 17.62 -2.84 -12.33
N ILE A 547 16.82 -2.12 -13.11
CA ILE A 547 15.63 -1.38 -12.64
C ILE A 547 14.48 -2.37 -12.45
N ASP A 548 13.61 -2.10 -11.46
CA ASP A 548 12.34 -2.79 -11.33
C ASP A 548 11.46 -2.48 -12.55
N TYR A 549 10.63 -3.44 -12.97
CA TYR A 549 9.86 -3.32 -14.20
C TYR A 549 8.93 -2.12 -14.21
N CYS A 550 8.32 -1.77 -13.05
CA CYS A 550 7.49 -0.57 -12.88
C CYS A 550 8.22 0.73 -13.26
N GLY A 551 9.56 0.76 -13.19
CA GLY A 551 10.36 1.91 -13.59
C GLY A 551 10.21 2.30 -15.06
N ALA A 552 9.76 1.37 -15.93
CA ALA A 552 9.48 1.67 -17.33
C ALA A 552 8.31 2.66 -17.50
N TRP A 553 7.29 2.55 -16.66
CA TRP A 553 6.15 3.47 -16.66
C TRP A 553 6.54 4.89 -16.28
N TYR A 554 7.47 5.07 -15.33
CA TYR A 554 8.03 6.40 -15.01
C TYR A 554 8.72 7.03 -16.22
N MET A 555 9.51 6.26 -16.95
CA MET A 555 10.19 6.76 -18.14
C MET A 555 9.20 7.09 -19.26
N LYS A 556 8.21 6.23 -19.49
CA LYS A 556 7.13 6.51 -20.45
C LYS A 556 6.33 7.75 -20.07
N ALA A 557 5.97 7.91 -18.79
CA ALA A 557 5.28 9.09 -18.27
C ALA A 557 6.11 10.36 -18.45
N ALA A 558 7.40 10.31 -18.15
CA ALA A 558 8.31 11.46 -18.35
C ALA A 558 8.40 11.88 -19.82
N ARG A 559 8.37 10.95 -20.76
CA ARG A 559 8.35 11.24 -22.20
C ARG A 559 7.01 11.81 -22.63
N PHE A 560 5.91 11.19 -22.20
CA PHE A 560 4.55 11.63 -22.53
C PHE A 560 4.26 13.05 -22.05
N THR A 561 4.73 13.40 -20.86
CA THR A 561 4.50 14.72 -20.24
C THR A 561 5.40 15.82 -20.79
N GLN A 562 6.25 15.54 -21.79
CA GLN A 562 7.14 16.53 -22.36
C GLN A 562 6.34 17.67 -23.04
N GLY A 563 6.49 18.88 -22.53
CA GLY A 563 5.75 20.05 -22.99
C GLY A 563 4.30 20.17 -22.51
N LYS A 564 3.86 19.25 -21.64
CA LYS A 564 2.50 19.20 -21.08
C LYS A 564 2.51 19.58 -19.59
N ARG A 565 1.33 19.89 -19.05
CA ARG A 565 1.13 20.20 -17.61
C ARG A 565 0.60 19.00 -16.81
N THR A 566 0.59 17.83 -17.41
CA THR A 566 0.12 16.62 -16.78
C THR A 566 0.88 16.34 -15.48
N ARG A 567 0.17 16.16 -14.38
CA ARG A 567 0.74 15.71 -13.10
C ARG A 567 0.53 14.21 -12.98
N CYS A 568 1.55 13.50 -12.48
CA CYS A 568 1.56 12.05 -12.40
C CYS A 568 1.66 11.59 -10.95
N ALA A 569 1.05 10.45 -10.63
CA ALA A 569 1.28 9.75 -9.38
C ALA A 569 1.22 8.24 -9.61
N LEU A 570 2.31 7.55 -9.30
CA LEU A 570 2.43 6.11 -9.50
C LEU A 570 2.79 5.40 -8.21
N VAL A 571 2.16 4.25 -8.00
CA VAL A 571 2.54 3.30 -6.96
C VAL A 571 3.71 2.46 -7.45
N SER A 572 4.63 2.10 -6.57
CA SER A 572 5.82 1.33 -6.96
C SER A 572 6.40 0.57 -5.78
N THR A 573 7.24 -0.42 -6.07
CA THR A 573 8.07 -0.98 -5.01
C THR A 573 9.04 0.08 -4.48
N ASN A 574 9.34 0.03 -3.19
CA ASN A 574 10.28 0.96 -2.57
C ASN A 574 11.71 0.87 -3.13
N SER A 575 12.01 -0.17 -3.91
CA SER A 575 13.31 -0.39 -4.53
C SER A 575 13.71 0.71 -5.51
N ILE A 576 12.74 1.39 -6.16
CA ILE A 576 13.03 2.51 -7.07
C ILE A 576 13.64 3.73 -6.36
N CYS A 577 13.44 3.83 -5.04
CA CYS A 577 13.98 4.91 -4.20
C CYS A 577 15.19 4.44 -3.35
N GLN A 578 15.84 3.33 -3.74
CA GLN A 578 16.93 2.70 -2.98
C GLN A 578 18.06 2.21 -3.88
N GLY A 579 19.26 2.16 -3.29
CA GLY A 579 20.43 1.58 -3.91
C GLY A 579 20.78 2.17 -5.28
N GLU A 580 21.22 1.32 -6.18
CA GLU A 580 21.60 1.75 -7.55
C GLU A 580 20.42 2.09 -8.45
N GLN A 581 19.18 1.71 -8.08
CA GLN A 581 18.02 2.03 -8.90
C GLN A 581 17.73 3.53 -8.92
N VAL A 582 18.03 4.24 -7.82
CA VAL A 582 17.83 5.69 -7.78
C VAL A 582 18.59 6.40 -8.89
N ALA A 583 19.88 6.14 -9.02
CA ALA A 583 20.68 6.79 -10.07
C ALA A 583 20.26 6.32 -11.47
N ASN A 584 19.96 5.04 -11.64
CA ASN A 584 19.60 4.47 -12.95
C ASN A 584 18.23 4.94 -13.45
N LEU A 585 17.25 5.15 -12.58
CA LEU A 585 15.90 5.60 -12.90
C LEU A 585 15.76 7.12 -12.84
N TRP A 586 16.07 7.72 -11.69
CA TRP A 586 15.72 9.10 -11.41
C TRP A 586 16.64 10.13 -12.04
N LYS A 587 17.93 9.79 -12.28
CA LYS A 587 18.82 10.75 -12.95
C LYS A 587 18.36 11.08 -14.38
N PRO A 588 18.02 10.09 -15.25
CA PRO A 588 17.42 10.39 -16.54
C PRO A 588 16.11 11.19 -16.46
N LEU A 589 15.24 10.87 -15.49
CA LEU A 589 13.98 11.60 -15.29
C LEU A 589 14.23 13.06 -14.88
N HIS A 590 15.15 13.29 -13.96
CA HIS A 590 15.56 14.63 -13.54
C HIS A 590 16.16 15.43 -14.70
N ASP A 591 16.98 14.79 -15.54
CA ASP A 591 17.57 15.45 -16.71
C ASP A 591 16.49 15.82 -17.76
N MET A 592 15.36 15.14 -17.76
CA MET A 592 14.19 15.49 -18.57
C MET A 592 13.33 16.58 -17.89
N GLY A 593 13.71 17.10 -16.72
CA GLY A 593 12.98 18.14 -15.99
C GLY A 593 11.82 17.61 -15.14
N ILE A 594 11.86 16.36 -14.73
CA ILE A 594 10.89 15.78 -13.80
C ILE A 594 11.30 16.09 -12.35
N HIS A 595 10.34 16.53 -11.54
CA HIS A 595 10.46 16.81 -10.12
C HIS A 595 9.45 15.97 -9.34
N ILE A 596 9.85 15.50 -8.15
CA ILE A 596 8.94 14.85 -7.22
C ILE A 596 8.14 15.95 -6.50
N ASP A 597 6.81 15.87 -6.52
CA ASP A 597 5.91 16.83 -5.90
C ASP A 597 5.49 16.37 -4.50
N PHE A 598 5.14 15.10 -4.38
CA PHE A 598 4.87 14.47 -3.11
C PHE A 598 5.31 13.01 -3.13
N ALA A 599 5.50 12.44 -1.95
CA ALA A 599 5.71 11.01 -1.85
C ALA A 599 5.24 10.46 -0.50
N HIS A 600 4.73 9.23 -0.51
CA HIS A 600 4.69 8.38 0.68
C HIS A 600 6.01 7.62 0.75
N ASN A 601 6.72 7.70 1.88
CA ASN A 601 7.89 6.88 2.11
C ASN A 601 7.47 5.39 2.23
N THR A 602 8.40 4.49 2.47
CA THR A 602 8.09 3.06 2.50
C THR A 602 6.98 2.72 3.48
N PHE A 603 5.90 2.14 2.98
CA PHE A 603 4.80 1.58 3.74
C PHE A 603 4.46 0.16 3.27
N ARG A 604 3.69 -0.57 4.08
CA ARG A 604 3.26 -1.92 3.72
C ARG A 604 2.06 -1.83 2.79
N TRP A 605 2.15 -2.54 1.67
CA TRP A 605 1.02 -2.77 0.79
C TRP A 605 0.29 -4.00 1.28
N ASP A 606 -0.86 -3.83 1.89
CA ASP A 606 -1.68 -4.93 2.34
C ASP A 606 -2.54 -5.44 1.18
N ASN A 607 -2.35 -6.72 0.87
CA ASN A 607 -3.27 -7.47 0.02
C ASN A 607 -4.26 -8.18 0.94
N GLU A 608 -5.54 -7.98 0.73
CA GLU A 608 -6.62 -8.66 1.47
C GLU A 608 -6.68 -10.17 1.20
N ALA A 609 -5.90 -10.69 0.27
CA ALA A 609 -5.81 -12.11 -0.04
C ALA A 609 -5.04 -12.90 1.03
N ALA A 610 -5.52 -14.10 1.34
CA ALA A 610 -5.02 -14.98 2.40
C ALA A 610 -3.55 -15.41 2.31
N ASP A 611 -2.86 -15.20 1.20
CA ASP A 611 -1.45 -15.54 0.98
C ASP A 611 -0.54 -14.31 1.20
N LYS A 612 0.09 -14.28 2.36
CA LYS A 612 0.87 -13.16 2.92
C LYS A 612 2.26 -12.97 2.28
N ALA A 613 2.34 -12.55 1.04
CA ALA A 613 3.55 -11.93 0.53
C ALA A 613 3.45 -10.40 0.71
N HIS A 614 3.95 -9.89 1.84
CA HIS A 614 3.99 -8.44 2.08
C HIS A 614 4.94 -7.76 1.09
N VAL A 615 4.44 -6.77 0.36
CA VAL A 615 5.23 -5.91 -0.53
C VAL A 615 5.38 -4.54 0.12
N PHE A 616 6.61 -4.02 0.12
CA PHE A 616 6.89 -2.67 0.58
C PHE A 616 6.83 -1.70 -0.59
N CYS A 617 5.89 -0.74 -0.51
CA CYS A 617 5.63 0.21 -1.57
C CYS A 617 6.01 1.63 -1.19
N VAL A 618 6.05 2.46 -2.21
CA VAL A 618 6.09 3.91 -2.17
C VAL A 618 5.05 4.45 -3.15
N ILE A 619 4.49 5.62 -2.88
CA ILE A 619 3.71 6.39 -3.86
C ILE A 619 4.54 7.62 -4.18
N VAL A 620 4.73 7.89 -5.46
CA VAL A 620 5.49 9.07 -5.88
C VAL A 620 4.67 9.88 -6.87
N GLY A 621 4.33 11.10 -6.43
CA GLY A 621 3.75 12.11 -7.29
C GLY A 621 4.85 12.97 -7.91
N PHE A 622 4.77 13.22 -9.22
CA PHE A 622 5.79 13.93 -9.96
C PHE A 622 5.22 14.72 -11.14
N SER A 623 5.89 15.81 -11.46
CA SER A 623 5.54 16.65 -12.60
C SER A 623 6.77 17.39 -13.15
N ARG A 624 6.53 18.28 -14.10
CA ARG A 624 7.55 19.21 -14.63
C ARG A 624 7.53 20.56 -13.94
N GLU A 625 6.57 20.80 -13.07
CA GLU A 625 6.42 22.07 -12.39
C GLU A 625 7.21 22.07 -11.06
N ALA A 626 7.98 23.11 -10.83
CA ALA A 626 8.61 23.32 -9.53
C ALA A 626 7.58 23.93 -8.58
N GLY A 627 7.23 23.20 -7.52
CA GLY A 627 6.21 23.60 -6.56
C GLY A 627 6.55 23.21 -5.12
N ASN A 628 5.59 23.42 -4.22
CA ASN A 628 5.65 22.93 -2.85
C ASN A 628 5.78 21.41 -2.86
N LYS A 629 6.56 20.89 -1.90
CA LYS A 629 6.79 19.45 -1.77
C LYS A 629 6.14 18.94 -0.50
N THR A 630 5.54 17.76 -0.59
CA THR A 630 4.92 17.10 0.59
C THR A 630 5.48 15.70 0.76
N LEU A 631 5.96 15.40 1.96
CA LEU A 631 6.34 14.06 2.37
C LEU A 631 5.27 13.52 3.32
N PHE A 632 4.67 12.40 2.96
CA PHE A 632 3.83 11.60 3.83
C PHE A 632 4.75 10.58 4.50
N TYR A 633 5.02 10.82 5.77
CA TYR A 633 6.04 10.07 6.50
C TYR A 633 5.40 8.98 7.37
N HIS A 634 5.73 7.75 7.06
CA HIS A 634 5.42 6.59 7.89
C HIS A 634 6.62 6.28 8.78
N ALA A 635 6.46 6.37 10.09
CA ALA A 635 7.53 6.08 11.06
C ALA A 635 7.96 4.60 11.02
N THR A 636 7.00 3.73 10.76
CA THR A 636 7.21 2.31 10.42
C THR A 636 6.34 1.97 9.20
N PRO A 637 6.63 0.90 8.46
CA PRO A 637 5.80 0.52 7.32
C PRO A 637 4.33 0.24 7.64
N ASP A 638 3.99 0.05 8.90
CA ASP A 638 2.65 -0.24 9.42
C ASP A 638 2.02 0.92 10.19
N SER A 639 2.67 2.09 10.22
CA SER A 639 2.13 3.27 10.90
C SER A 639 1.33 4.14 9.95
N ASP A 640 0.40 4.92 10.52
CA ASP A 640 -0.23 6.02 9.82
C ASP A 640 0.81 7.03 9.33
N GLU A 641 0.44 7.82 8.33
CA GLU A 641 1.30 8.84 7.77
C GLU A 641 1.19 10.18 8.50
N ASP A 642 2.34 10.84 8.67
CA ASP A 642 2.42 12.25 9.04
C ASP A 642 2.64 13.10 7.78
N ARG A 643 1.76 14.08 7.50
CA ARG A 643 1.91 15.00 6.38
C ARG A 643 2.89 16.12 6.72
N ILE A 644 4.01 16.16 6.03
CA ILE A 644 5.11 17.09 6.27
C ILE A 644 5.37 17.92 5.01
N ALA A 645 5.16 19.23 5.07
CA ALA A 645 5.61 20.14 4.01
C ALA A 645 7.14 20.28 4.09
N VAL A 646 7.82 20.02 2.98
CA VAL A 646 9.28 20.05 2.90
C VAL A 646 9.74 20.96 1.75
N PRO A 647 10.81 21.72 1.91
CA PRO A 647 11.33 22.57 0.84
C PRO A 647 11.96 21.78 -0.32
N ARG A 648 12.41 20.56 -0.06
CA ARG A 648 13.03 19.67 -1.04
C ARG A 648 12.57 18.24 -0.81
N LEU A 649 12.45 17.50 -1.88
CA LEU A 649 12.12 16.07 -1.82
C LEU A 649 12.89 15.37 -2.94
N ASN A 650 13.95 14.68 -2.57
CA ASN A 650 14.82 13.99 -3.52
C ASN A 650 14.34 12.54 -3.81
N ALA A 651 14.99 11.88 -4.74
CA ALA A 651 14.65 10.53 -5.17
C ALA A 651 14.87 9.42 -4.09
N TYR A 652 15.51 9.75 -2.97
CA TYR A 652 15.56 8.89 -1.76
C TYR A 652 14.40 9.19 -0.79
N LEU A 653 13.43 10.01 -1.21
CA LEU A 653 12.30 10.48 -0.41
C LEU A 653 12.74 11.15 0.91
N LYS A 654 13.76 12.01 0.80
CA LYS A 654 14.32 12.78 1.91
C LYS A 654 14.29 14.28 1.62
N ASN A 655 14.12 15.07 2.68
CA ASN A 655 14.25 16.52 2.62
C ASN A 655 15.73 16.93 2.46
N ALA A 656 16.26 16.69 1.28
CA ALA A 656 17.67 16.88 0.97
C ALA A 656 17.82 17.33 -0.51
N PRO A 657 18.98 17.83 -0.93
CA PRO A 657 19.25 18.09 -2.34
C PRO A 657 19.10 16.85 -3.22
N ASP A 658 18.77 17.06 -4.49
CA ASP A 658 18.84 16.00 -5.47
C ASP A 658 20.28 15.53 -5.61
N ALA A 659 20.47 14.23 -5.44
CA ALA A 659 21.76 13.57 -5.56
C ALA A 659 21.57 12.15 -6.06
N PHE A 660 22.38 11.75 -7.03
CA PHE A 660 22.28 10.45 -7.68
C PHE A 660 23.54 9.63 -7.41
N ILE A 661 23.42 8.63 -6.54
CA ILE A 661 24.57 7.87 -6.05
C ILE A 661 24.84 6.69 -6.97
N TRP A 662 25.91 6.82 -7.76
CA TRP A 662 26.35 5.79 -8.68
C TRP A 662 27.23 4.73 -7.99
N ASN A 663 27.19 3.51 -8.52
CA ASN A 663 28.05 2.43 -8.08
C ASN A 663 29.51 2.74 -8.46
N ARG A 664 30.38 3.03 -7.47
CA ARG A 664 31.77 3.39 -7.64
C ARG A 664 32.68 2.21 -7.26
N SER A 665 33.76 2.07 -8.02
CA SER A 665 34.80 1.07 -7.73
C SER A 665 35.87 1.53 -6.75
N LYS A 666 35.92 2.82 -6.44
CA LYS A 666 36.88 3.44 -5.51
C LYS A 666 36.19 4.48 -4.62
N PRO A 667 36.63 4.64 -3.38
CA PRO A 667 36.13 5.67 -2.48
C PRO A 667 36.30 7.11 -3.03
N LEU A 668 35.34 7.98 -2.73
CA LEU A 668 35.41 9.43 -2.98
C LEU A 668 36.43 10.14 -2.08
N SER A 669 36.62 9.63 -0.88
CA SER A 669 37.57 10.13 0.11
C SER A 669 38.83 9.27 0.10
N ASP A 670 39.94 9.82 0.60
CA ASP A 670 41.22 9.11 0.74
C ASP A 670 41.21 8.18 1.97
N VAL A 671 40.64 7.00 1.76
CA VAL A 671 40.42 5.97 2.79
C VAL A 671 40.78 4.60 2.24
N PRO A 672 41.03 3.58 3.08
CA PRO A 672 41.33 2.23 2.63
C PRO A 672 40.19 1.67 1.73
N ALA A 673 40.58 0.90 0.70
CA ALA A 673 39.64 0.30 -0.21
C ALA A 673 38.85 -0.83 0.46
N ILE A 674 37.56 -0.91 0.15
CA ILE A 674 36.66 -2.01 0.56
C ILE A 674 36.59 -3.10 -0.50
N GLY A 675 36.64 -4.36 -0.10
CA GLY A 675 36.55 -5.51 -0.96
C GLY A 675 35.61 -6.58 -0.39
N ILE A 676 35.19 -7.54 -1.21
CA ILE A 676 34.41 -8.71 -0.77
C ILE A 676 35.36 -9.77 -0.21
N GLY A 677 34.86 -10.68 0.63
CA GLY A 677 35.60 -11.87 1.04
C GLY A 677 35.67 -12.97 -0.04
N SER A 678 36.17 -14.12 0.33
CA SER A 678 36.37 -15.28 -0.53
C SER A 678 35.07 -16.01 -0.87
N GLN A 679 35.00 -16.60 -2.06
CA GLN A 679 33.88 -17.42 -2.50
C GLN A 679 34.36 -18.82 -2.84
N PRO A 680 34.09 -19.83 -1.99
CA PRO A 680 34.60 -21.19 -2.21
C PRO A 680 34.10 -21.83 -3.50
N ILE A 681 32.82 -21.75 -3.83
CA ILE A 681 32.14 -22.46 -4.95
C ILE A 681 32.51 -23.96 -4.90
N ASP A 682 32.22 -24.56 -3.76
CA ASP A 682 32.74 -25.87 -3.37
C ASP A 682 31.65 -26.93 -3.16
N GLY A 683 30.35 -26.56 -3.28
CA GLY A 683 29.27 -27.48 -2.99
C GLY A 683 29.25 -27.95 -1.53
N GLY A 684 29.80 -27.16 -0.58
CA GLY A 684 29.87 -27.49 0.84
C GLY A 684 31.03 -28.42 1.22
N ASN A 685 31.98 -28.66 0.33
CA ASN A 685 33.08 -29.59 0.60
C ASN A 685 34.23 -29.01 1.41
N TYR A 686 34.36 -27.68 1.46
CA TYR A 686 35.45 -26.98 2.18
C TYR A 686 34.99 -26.28 3.46
N LEU A 687 33.70 -26.27 3.78
CA LEU A 687 33.19 -25.63 4.99
C LEU A 687 32.80 -26.69 6.03
N PHE A 688 33.17 -26.46 7.29
CA PHE A 688 33.02 -27.43 8.36
C PHE A 688 32.50 -26.76 9.64
N THR A 689 31.65 -27.50 10.37
CA THR A 689 31.40 -27.22 11.78
C THR A 689 32.61 -27.68 12.65
N PRO A 690 32.68 -27.28 13.91
CA PRO A 690 33.73 -27.80 14.83
C PRO A 690 33.73 -29.34 14.91
N GLU A 691 32.55 -29.96 14.98
CA GLU A 691 32.38 -31.40 15.05
C GLU A 691 32.84 -32.08 13.76
N GLU A 692 32.48 -31.54 12.60
CA GLU A 692 32.91 -32.07 11.29
C GLU A 692 34.41 -31.96 11.10
N LYS A 693 35.03 -30.82 11.55
CA LYS A 693 36.47 -30.63 11.57
C LYS A 693 37.15 -31.71 12.45
N ALA A 694 36.65 -31.91 13.66
CA ALA A 694 37.20 -32.89 14.58
C ALA A 694 37.10 -34.32 13.99
N ALA A 695 35.97 -34.67 13.39
CA ALA A 695 35.76 -35.95 12.71
C ALA A 695 36.69 -36.12 11.48
N PHE A 696 36.92 -35.05 10.74
CA PHE A 696 37.88 -35.05 9.60
C PHE A 696 39.31 -35.27 10.10
N LEU A 697 39.73 -34.48 11.07
CA LEU A 697 41.08 -34.56 11.63
C LEU A 697 41.35 -35.89 12.36
N SER A 698 40.35 -36.56 12.90
CA SER A 698 40.51 -37.92 13.45
C SER A 698 40.97 -38.96 12.40
N LYS A 699 40.60 -38.73 11.11
CA LYS A 699 40.98 -39.55 9.97
C LYS A 699 42.27 -39.09 9.34
N GLU A 700 42.54 -37.81 9.33
CA GLU A 700 43.62 -37.15 8.63
C GLU A 700 44.22 -35.98 9.44
N PRO A 701 44.95 -36.29 10.56
CA PRO A 701 45.47 -35.26 11.47
C PRO A 701 46.40 -34.25 10.82
N ALA A 702 47.15 -34.70 9.79
CA ALA A 702 48.10 -33.84 9.08
C ALA A 702 47.47 -32.72 8.24
N ALA A 703 46.13 -32.74 8.08
CA ALA A 703 45.37 -31.70 7.42
C ALA A 703 45.11 -30.46 8.29
N GLU A 704 45.40 -30.53 9.62
CA GLU A 704 45.10 -29.46 10.57
C GLU A 704 45.67 -28.11 10.14
N LYS A 705 46.90 -28.09 9.61
CA LYS A 705 47.55 -26.87 9.11
C LYS A 705 46.83 -26.14 7.98
N TYR A 706 45.86 -26.77 7.30
CA TYR A 706 45.05 -26.22 6.25
C TYR A 706 43.67 -25.77 6.71
N PHE A 707 43.36 -25.96 7.99
CA PHE A 707 42.10 -25.48 8.55
C PHE A 707 42.23 -24.05 9.07
N HIS A 708 41.41 -23.14 8.55
CA HIS A 708 41.35 -21.74 8.96
C HIS A 708 39.99 -21.44 9.55
N LYS A 709 39.90 -20.47 10.47
CA LYS A 709 38.60 -19.92 10.88
C LYS A 709 37.90 -19.31 9.67
N TRP A 710 36.60 -19.51 9.60
CA TRP A 710 35.76 -18.97 8.53
C TRP A 710 34.65 -18.09 9.09
N LEU A 711 34.55 -16.85 8.57
CA LEU A 711 33.52 -15.89 8.98
C LEU A 711 32.72 -15.40 7.79
N GLY A 712 31.37 -15.59 7.87
CA GLY A 712 30.39 -14.88 7.09
C GLY A 712 29.62 -13.88 7.98
N SER A 713 28.56 -13.26 7.48
CA SER A 713 27.76 -12.31 8.26
C SER A 713 27.14 -12.93 9.51
N GLN A 714 26.62 -14.17 9.39
CA GLN A 714 25.99 -14.84 10.52
C GLN A 714 26.99 -15.33 11.55
N GLU A 715 28.11 -15.92 11.10
CA GLU A 715 29.18 -16.37 11.98
C GLU A 715 29.73 -15.21 12.80
N PHE A 716 29.96 -14.07 12.17
CA PHE A 716 30.45 -12.87 12.85
C PHE A 716 29.44 -12.28 13.84
N ILE A 717 28.16 -12.11 13.40
CA ILE A 717 27.14 -11.43 14.23
C ILE A 717 26.65 -12.33 15.38
N ARG A 718 26.56 -13.65 15.17
CA ARG A 718 26.02 -14.61 16.14
C ARG A 718 27.08 -15.40 16.89
N GLY A 719 28.37 -15.14 16.61
CA GLY A 719 29.47 -15.88 17.25
C GLY A 719 29.51 -17.37 16.90
N ILE A 720 29.02 -17.75 15.71
CA ILE A 720 28.98 -19.15 15.26
C ILE A 720 30.38 -19.55 14.83
N GLU A 721 30.93 -20.60 15.47
CA GLU A 721 32.24 -21.15 15.08
C GLU A 721 32.11 -21.95 13.79
N ARG A 722 32.89 -21.60 12.77
CA ARG A 722 32.99 -22.28 11.48
C ARG A 722 34.42 -22.33 11.00
N TRP A 723 34.77 -23.37 10.29
CA TRP A 723 36.07 -23.64 9.73
C TRP A 723 36.01 -23.83 8.22
N CYS A 724 37.11 -23.50 7.55
CA CYS A 724 37.28 -23.85 6.15
C CYS A 724 38.58 -24.60 5.94
N LEU A 725 38.55 -25.60 5.05
CA LEU A 725 39.71 -26.31 4.56
C LEU A 725 40.23 -25.57 3.32
N TRP A 726 41.32 -24.83 3.47
CA TRP A 726 41.95 -24.09 2.36
C TRP A 726 43.23 -24.77 1.92
N LEU A 727 43.22 -25.34 0.69
CA LEU A 727 44.28 -26.14 0.12
C LEU A 727 45.09 -25.42 -0.97
N GLY A 728 44.92 -24.08 -1.12
CA GLY A 728 45.60 -23.28 -2.12
C GLY A 728 47.11 -23.33 -2.06
N GLU A 729 47.67 -23.44 -0.85
CA GLU A 729 49.11 -23.55 -0.60
C GLU A 729 49.63 -24.97 -0.47
N ALA A 730 48.74 -25.97 -0.54
CA ALA A 730 49.15 -27.38 -0.41
C ALA A 730 49.97 -27.81 -1.62
N SER A 731 51.18 -28.27 -1.36
CA SER A 731 52.01 -28.84 -2.42
C SER A 731 51.47 -30.22 -2.86
N TRP A 732 51.85 -30.66 -4.03
CA TRP A 732 51.54 -32.03 -4.51
C TRP A 732 52.09 -33.10 -3.54
N ALA A 733 53.28 -32.86 -2.93
CA ALA A 733 53.86 -33.76 -1.98
C ALA A 733 53.00 -33.89 -0.71
N ASP A 734 52.44 -32.78 -0.23
CA ASP A 734 51.50 -32.77 0.91
C ASP A 734 50.26 -33.56 0.56
N LEU A 735 49.58 -33.17 -0.54
CA LEU A 735 48.35 -33.79 -0.99
C LEU A 735 48.45 -35.29 -1.28
N LYS A 736 49.63 -35.80 -1.64
CA LYS A 736 49.85 -37.24 -1.83
C LYS A 736 49.64 -38.01 -0.51
N GLY A 737 49.96 -37.39 0.62
CA GLY A 737 49.77 -37.95 1.98
C GLY A 737 48.38 -37.69 2.58
N LEU A 738 47.48 -36.95 1.90
CA LEU A 738 46.21 -36.49 2.42
C LEU A 738 45.03 -37.03 1.52
N PRO A 739 44.66 -38.32 1.68
CA PRO A 739 43.59 -38.92 0.85
C PRO A 739 42.23 -38.27 1.00
N CYS A 740 41.82 -37.87 2.24
CA CYS A 740 40.54 -37.19 2.50
C CYS A 740 40.51 -35.78 1.85
N CYS A 741 41.63 -35.06 1.93
CA CYS A 741 41.73 -33.76 1.23
C CYS A 741 41.60 -33.93 -0.30
N ARG A 742 42.23 -34.98 -0.90
CA ARG A 742 42.10 -35.27 -2.34
C ARG A 742 40.70 -35.62 -2.74
N GLU A 743 39.98 -36.38 -1.92
CA GLU A 743 38.57 -36.68 -2.18
C GLU A 743 37.72 -35.38 -2.20
N ARG A 744 37.94 -34.47 -1.30
CA ARG A 744 37.26 -33.17 -1.26
C ARG A 744 37.58 -32.34 -2.52
N ILE A 745 38.85 -32.33 -2.95
CA ILE A 745 39.25 -31.63 -4.19
C ILE A 745 38.52 -32.20 -5.43
N GLU A 746 38.39 -33.52 -5.53
CA GLU A 746 37.70 -34.15 -6.62
C GLU A 746 36.19 -33.87 -6.61
N ASN A 747 35.58 -33.87 -5.42
CA ASN A 747 34.18 -33.51 -5.25
C ASN A 747 33.90 -32.05 -5.68
N VAL A 748 34.77 -31.13 -5.31
CA VAL A 748 34.69 -29.71 -5.73
C VAL A 748 34.85 -29.59 -7.24
N ARG A 749 35.78 -30.33 -7.85
CA ARG A 749 35.95 -30.36 -9.31
C ARG A 749 34.65 -30.79 -10.01
N ASN A 750 34.08 -31.91 -9.57
CA ASN A 750 32.85 -32.46 -10.14
C ASN A 750 31.67 -31.49 -9.95
N TYR A 751 31.53 -30.89 -8.79
CA TYR A 751 30.53 -29.85 -8.53
C TYR A 751 30.66 -28.65 -9.48
N ARG A 752 31.90 -28.17 -9.73
CA ARG A 752 32.11 -27.02 -10.64
C ARG A 752 31.89 -27.40 -12.10
N LEU A 753 32.20 -28.63 -12.50
CA LEU A 753 31.95 -29.13 -13.87
C LEU A 753 30.47 -29.30 -14.18
N SER A 754 29.60 -29.48 -13.20
CA SER A 754 28.15 -29.54 -13.40
C SER A 754 27.49 -28.15 -13.58
N SER A 755 28.23 -27.07 -13.46
CA SER A 755 27.68 -25.71 -13.55
C SER A 755 27.46 -25.28 -15.02
N SER A 756 26.42 -24.49 -15.26
CA SER A 756 26.20 -23.80 -16.53
C SER A 756 27.01 -22.50 -16.69
N ARG A 757 27.65 -22.02 -15.60
CA ARG A 757 28.38 -20.74 -15.59
C ARG A 757 29.83 -20.93 -16.07
N LYS A 758 30.23 -20.22 -17.13
CA LYS A 758 31.58 -20.27 -17.69
C LYS A 758 32.70 -20.04 -16.69
N GLN A 759 32.55 -19.10 -15.78
CA GLN A 759 33.55 -18.83 -14.74
C GLN A 759 33.69 -19.99 -13.74
N THR A 760 32.59 -20.61 -13.35
CA THR A 760 32.62 -21.77 -12.46
C THR A 760 33.26 -22.97 -13.13
N LEU A 761 32.95 -23.21 -14.41
CA LEU A 761 33.59 -24.23 -15.21
C LEU A 761 35.13 -24.03 -15.27
N LYS A 762 35.57 -22.78 -15.49
CA LYS A 762 37.02 -22.48 -15.51
C LYS A 762 37.66 -22.70 -14.12
N ALA A 763 36.95 -22.41 -13.03
CA ALA A 763 37.46 -22.67 -11.70
C ALA A 763 37.62 -24.17 -11.38
N ALA A 764 37.02 -25.07 -12.16
CA ALA A 764 37.23 -26.52 -12.04
C ALA A 764 38.64 -26.96 -12.44
N GLU A 765 39.42 -26.13 -13.15
CA GLU A 765 40.83 -26.39 -13.47
C GLU A 765 41.75 -26.31 -12.26
N ARG A 766 41.32 -25.56 -11.21
CA ARG A 766 42.06 -25.39 -9.96
C ARG A 766 41.14 -25.72 -8.77
N PRO A 767 40.73 -26.97 -8.60
CA PRO A 767 39.71 -27.33 -7.61
C PRO A 767 40.19 -27.20 -6.15
N ASN A 768 41.49 -27.22 -5.88
CA ASN A 768 42.10 -27.00 -4.57
C ASN A 768 42.09 -25.52 -4.12
N HIS A 769 41.77 -24.58 -5.03
CA HIS A 769 41.59 -23.15 -4.72
C HIS A 769 40.11 -22.83 -4.64
N PHE A 770 39.80 -21.76 -3.92
CA PHE A 770 38.43 -21.18 -3.94
C PHE A 770 38.13 -20.61 -5.34
N GLY A 771 36.86 -20.47 -5.68
CA GLY A 771 36.44 -19.85 -6.92
C GLY A 771 36.86 -18.39 -7.02
N THR A 772 36.82 -17.68 -5.91
CA THR A 772 37.46 -16.38 -5.69
C THR A 772 38.20 -16.43 -4.35
N GLU A 773 39.47 -16.09 -4.36
CA GLU A 773 40.35 -16.11 -3.16
C GLU A 773 40.70 -14.69 -2.78
N ILE A 774 40.31 -14.29 -1.58
CA ILE A 774 40.73 -13.05 -0.92
C ILE A 774 41.30 -13.44 0.43
N ILE A 775 42.60 -13.51 0.48
CA ILE A 775 43.37 -13.90 1.68
C ILE A 775 43.82 -12.62 2.37
N PRO A 776 43.38 -12.38 3.61
CA PRO A 776 43.83 -11.22 4.36
C PRO A 776 45.35 -11.28 4.61
N ASN A 777 46.06 -10.21 4.34
CA ASN A 777 47.49 -10.05 4.66
C ASN A 777 47.75 -9.08 5.84
N SER A 778 46.69 -8.53 6.37
CA SER A 778 46.70 -7.57 7.48
C SER A 778 45.38 -7.64 8.23
N THR A 779 45.31 -7.01 9.41
CA THR A 779 44.05 -6.76 10.08
C THR A 779 43.12 -5.95 9.20
N ALA A 780 41.84 -6.33 9.17
CA ALA A 780 40.80 -5.69 8.36
C ALA A 780 39.54 -5.42 9.21
N ILE A 781 38.81 -4.37 8.89
CA ILE A 781 37.44 -4.21 9.39
C ILE A 781 36.54 -5.15 8.58
N ILE A 782 35.73 -5.95 9.29
CA ILE A 782 34.69 -6.79 8.71
C ILE A 782 33.34 -6.05 8.76
N VAL A 783 32.65 -5.99 7.61
CA VAL A 783 31.35 -5.34 7.45
C VAL A 783 30.36 -6.37 6.92
N PRO A 784 29.32 -6.76 7.67
CA PRO A 784 28.28 -7.65 7.20
C PRO A 784 27.51 -7.06 6.01
N LYS A 785 27.29 -7.88 4.96
CA LYS A 785 26.51 -7.46 3.79
C LYS A 785 25.02 -7.27 4.08
N VAL A 786 24.49 -8.02 5.04
CA VAL A 786 23.08 -7.94 5.42
C VAL A 786 22.99 -7.70 6.92
N SER A 787 22.18 -6.71 7.30
CA SER A 787 21.88 -6.42 8.70
C SER A 787 20.39 -6.13 8.85
N SER A 788 19.80 -6.56 9.98
CA SER A 788 18.40 -6.33 10.30
C SER A 788 18.06 -4.84 10.27
N GLU A 789 16.92 -4.50 9.68
CA GLU A 789 16.39 -3.14 9.64
C GLU A 789 16.19 -2.52 11.02
N ARG A 790 15.95 -3.36 12.04
CA ARG A 790 15.73 -2.92 13.41
C ARG A 790 16.97 -2.40 14.10
N ARG A 791 18.18 -2.75 13.61
CA ARG A 791 19.43 -2.34 14.26
C ARG A 791 19.75 -0.87 14.00
N ARG A 792 20.01 -0.15 15.07
CA ARG A 792 20.46 1.25 14.98
C ARG A 792 21.85 1.35 14.37
N TYR A 793 22.76 0.42 14.69
CA TYR A 793 24.10 0.33 14.16
C TYR A 793 24.35 -1.03 13.52
N ILE A 794 25.00 -1.07 12.37
CA ILE A 794 25.48 -2.32 11.79
C ILE A 794 26.65 -2.81 12.62
N PRO A 795 26.61 -4.04 13.18
CA PRO A 795 27.74 -4.59 13.91
C PRO A 795 28.95 -4.77 12.98
N MET A 796 30.00 -4.04 13.18
CA MET A 796 31.29 -4.17 12.50
C MET A 796 32.35 -4.49 13.54
N GLY A 797 33.53 -4.98 13.12
CA GLY A 797 34.63 -5.29 14.02
C GLY A 797 35.93 -5.51 13.28
N PHE A 798 36.98 -5.96 13.98
CA PHE A 798 38.24 -6.30 13.37
C PHE A 798 38.43 -7.82 13.26
N VAL A 799 39.10 -8.24 12.19
CA VAL A 799 39.52 -9.62 11.96
C VAL A 799 41.02 -9.65 11.61
N GLY A 800 41.73 -10.64 12.15
CA GLY A 800 43.12 -10.87 11.82
C GLY A 800 43.35 -11.58 10.49
N SER A 801 44.63 -11.63 10.08
CA SER A 801 45.04 -12.25 8.82
C SER A 801 44.85 -13.79 8.78
N GLU A 802 44.72 -14.41 9.94
CA GLU A 802 44.51 -15.86 10.07
C GLU A 802 43.09 -16.30 9.81
N THR A 803 42.12 -15.36 9.66
CA THR A 803 40.71 -15.66 9.46
C THR A 803 40.32 -15.43 8.02
N LEU A 804 39.80 -16.45 7.36
CA LEU A 804 39.25 -16.34 6.03
C LEU A 804 37.76 -15.92 6.13
N CYS A 805 37.37 -14.95 5.32
CA CYS A 805 36.03 -14.42 5.33
C CYS A 805 35.28 -14.72 4.04
N SER A 806 33.97 -14.98 4.15
CA SER A 806 33.10 -15.28 3.02
C SER A 806 32.74 -14.03 2.21
N ASP A 807 32.30 -14.21 0.99
CA ASP A 807 31.73 -13.14 0.14
C ASP A 807 30.42 -12.55 0.69
N LEU A 808 29.90 -13.06 1.83
CA LEU A 808 28.76 -12.47 2.54
C LEU A 808 29.16 -11.32 3.45
N VAL A 809 30.43 -10.97 3.51
CA VAL A 809 30.96 -9.80 4.20
C VAL A 809 31.85 -8.97 3.29
N PHE A 810 32.02 -7.72 3.63
CA PHE A 810 33.07 -6.87 3.09
C PHE A 810 34.24 -6.81 4.08
N LEU A 811 35.44 -6.60 3.52
CA LEU A 811 36.69 -6.39 4.26
C LEU A 811 37.31 -5.05 3.87
N ILE A 812 37.80 -4.31 4.87
CA ILE A 812 38.53 -3.07 4.67
C ILE A 812 39.95 -3.30 5.26
N PRO A 813 40.90 -3.76 4.45
CA PRO A 813 42.28 -4.01 4.91
C PRO A 813 42.96 -2.72 5.30
N ASN A 814 43.91 -2.80 6.23
CA ASN A 814 44.69 -1.67 6.73
C ASN A 814 43.87 -0.52 7.33
N ALA A 815 42.58 -0.80 7.67
CA ALA A 815 41.76 0.17 8.36
C ALA A 815 42.20 0.31 9.85
N MET A 816 42.22 1.53 10.34
CA MET A 816 42.57 1.88 11.71
C MET A 816 41.32 2.11 12.56
N LEU A 817 41.54 2.32 13.86
CA LEU A 817 40.47 2.55 14.83
C LEU A 817 39.60 3.78 14.46
N TYR A 818 40.23 4.84 13.91
CA TYR A 818 39.50 5.98 13.35
C TYR A 818 38.45 5.58 12.30
N HIS A 819 38.83 4.72 11.35
CA HIS A 819 37.91 4.26 10.30
C HIS A 819 36.75 3.45 10.88
N PHE A 820 37.06 2.59 11.87
CA PHE A 820 36.03 1.85 12.60
C PHE A 820 35.05 2.80 13.30
N GLY A 821 35.59 3.83 13.99
CA GLY A 821 34.77 4.80 14.71
C GLY A 821 33.79 5.54 13.79
N VAL A 822 34.28 6.05 12.67
CA VAL A 822 33.41 6.73 11.68
C VAL A 822 32.33 5.78 11.12
N LEU A 823 32.69 4.57 10.72
CA LEU A 823 31.78 3.56 10.19
C LEU A 823 30.74 3.08 11.21
N GLN A 824 31.11 3.05 12.47
CA GLN A 824 30.25 2.61 13.56
C GLN A 824 29.37 3.74 14.11
N SER A 825 29.56 4.98 13.66
CA SER A 825 28.76 6.14 14.10
C SER A 825 27.36 6.15 13.51
N GLN A 826 26.46 6.92 14.12
CA GLN A 826 25.12 7.19 13.63
C GLN A 826 25.14 7.86 12.25
N LEU A 827 26.12 8.72 11.95
CA LEU A 827 26.20 9.40 10.65
C LEU A 827 26.35 8.40 9.51
N HIS A 828 27.31 7.46 9.62
CA HIS A 828 27.50 6.45 8.57
C HIS A 828 26.30 5.49 8.50
N ASN A 829 25.71 5.13 9.63
CA ASN A 829 24.54 4.27 9.67
C ASN A 829 23.28 4.97 9.08
N ALA A 830 23.07 6.25 9.31
CA ALA A 830 22.00 7.05 8.68
C ALA A 830 22.18 7.15 7.16
N TRP A 831 23.41 7.41 6.70
CA TRP A 831 23.76 7.36 5.29
C TRP A 831 23.44 6.00 4.69
N MET A 832 23.93 4.92 5.32
CA MET A 832 23.70 3.55 4.87
C MET A 832 22.21 3.21 4.79
N ARG A 833 21.42 3.54 5.83
CA ARG A 833 19.98 3.31 5.84
C ARG A 833 19.25 3.99 4.69
N THR A 834 19.73 5.16 4.28
CA THR A 834 19.14 5.94 3.21
C THR A 834 19.53 5.43 1.83
N VAL A 835 20.82 5.19 1.58
CA VAL A 835 21.32 4.92 0.22
C VAL A 835 21.45 3.43 -0.11
N ALA A 836 21.43 2.54 0.87
CA ALA A 836 21.56 1.11 0.62
C ALA A 836 20.30 0.54 -0.01
N GLY A 837 20.46 -0.48 -0.84
CA GLY A 837 19.34 -1.33 -1.22
C GLY A 837 18.90 -2.23 -0.07
N ARG A 838 17.77 -2.90 -0.23
CA ARG A 838 17.24 -3.83 0.77
C ARG A 838 17.14 -5.26 0.22
N LEU A 839 17.10 -6.21 1.14
CA LEU A 839 16.78 -7.60 0.87
C LEU A 839 15.56 -7.94 1.74
N LYS A 840 14.36 -7.91 1.16
CA LYS A 840 13.10 -7.76 1.89
C LYS A 840 13.14 -6.46 2.71
N SER A 841 13.01 -6.53 4.03
CA SER A 841 13.14 -5.38 4.92
C SER A 841 14.61 -5.06 5.33
N ASP A 842 15.48 -6.07 5.36
CA ASP A 842 16.85 -5.95 5.85
C ASP A 842 17.75 -5.09 4.95
N TYR A 843 18.63 -4.28 5.57
CA TYR A 843 19.60 -3.49 4.84
C TYR A 843 20.64 -4.36 4.14
N ARG A 844 20.88 -4.07 2.87
CA ARG A 844 21.94 -4.70 2.09
C ARG A 844 23.08 -3.71 1.86
N TYR A 845 24.10 -3.78 2.68
CA TYR A 845 25.29 -2.95 2.52
C TYR A 845 25.96 -3.19 1.17
N SER A 846 26.40 -2.13 0.53
CA SER A 846 27.13 -2.18 -0.74
C SER A 846 28.40 -1.36 -0.65
N GLY A 847 29.54 -1.97 -0.97
CA GLY A 847 30.80 -1.24 -1.03
C GLY A 847 30.77 -0.10 -2.04
N GLY A 848 30.18 -0.36 -3.22
CA GLY A 848 30.14 0.60 -4.32
C GLY A 848 29.12 1.75 -4.15
N ILE A 849 28.02 1.52 -3.42
CA ILE A 849 26.99 2.54 -3.18
C ILE A 849 27.21 3.21 -1.83
N VAL A 850 27.36 2.44 -0.75
CA VAL A 850 27.39 2.97 0.61
C VAL A 850 28.79 3.50 0.93
N TYR A 851 29.80 2.63 0.92
CA TYR A 851 31.14 2.97 1.39
C TYR A 851 31.87 3.95 0.46
N ASN A 852 31.90 3.63 -0.82
CA ASN A 852 32.69 4.40 -1.80
C ASN A 852 32.11 5.79 -2.10
N ASN A 853 30.85 6.04 -1.76
CA ASN A 853 30.21 7.34 -1.92
C ASN A 853 30.08 8.13 -0.61
N PHE A 854 30.45 7.53 0.52
CA PHE A 854 30.42 8.22 1.80
C PHE A 854 31.51 9.30 1.83
N VAL A 855 31.11 10.52 2.16
CA VAL A 855 32.04 11.65 2.29
C VAL A 855 32.56 11.67 3.73
N TRP A 856 33.79 11.27 3.91
CA TRP A 856 34.41 11.21 5.22
C TRP A 856 34.75 12.60 5.76
N PRO A 857 34.78 12.80 7.10
CA PRO A 857 35.20 14.07 7.69
C PRO A 857 36.69 14.29 7.52
N GLU A 858 37.11 15.56 7.55
CA GLU A 858 38.51 16.01 7.53
C GLU A 858 38.87 16.54 8.94
N PRO A 859 39.09 15.67 9.94
CA PRO A 859 39.28 16.06 11.33
C PRO A 859 40.66 16.67 11.60
N SER A 860 40.77 17.53 12.63
CA SER A 860 42.03 17.83 13.26
C SER A 860 42.63 16.59 13.94
N GLU A 861 43.92 16.64 14.32
CA GLU A 861 44.57 15.55 15.04
C GLU A 861 43.87 15.25 16.39
N GLU A 862 43.39 16.29 17.08
CA GLU A 862 42.69 16.16 18.35
C GLU A 862 41.29 15.49 18.14
N GLN A 863 40.56 15.90 17.12
CA GLN A 863 39.26 15.27 16.78
C GLN A 863 39.43 13.82 16.35
N ARG A 864 40.50 13.51 15.60
CA ARG A 864 40.79 12.15 15.21
C ARG A 864 41.08 11.26 16.43
N ASN A 865 41.93 11.74 17.34
CA ASN A 865 42.27 11.04 18.58
C ASN A 865 41.02 10.82 19.46
N GLU A 866 40.12 11.79 19.51
CA GLU A 866 38.89 11.66 20.27
C GLU A 866 37.93 10.61 19.63
N VAL A 867 37.81 10.57 18.32
CA VAL A 867 37.04 9.50 17.60
C VAL A 867 37.68 8.13 17.90
N GLU A 868 39.00 8.00 17.84
CA GLU A 868 39.70 6.74 18.14
C GLU A 868 39.49 6.30 19.60
N ARG A 869 39.56 7.24 20.55
CA ARG A 869 39.28 6.96 21.97
C ARG A 869 37.87 6.45 22.19
N CYS A 870 36.86 7.13 21.59
CA CYS A 870 35.47 6.70 21.70
C CYS A 870 35.20 5.37 20.96
N ALA A 871 35.85 5.14 19.83
CA ALA A 871 35.82 3.89 19.11
C ALA A 871 36.37 2.71 19.92
N GLN A 872 37.49 2.92 20.64
CA GLN A 872 38.02 1.93 21.55
C GLN A 872 37.05 1.64 22.70
N ALA A 873 36.39 2.65 23.26
CA ALA A 873 35.42 2.47 24.33
C ALA A 873 34.23 1.62 23.89
N VAL A 874 33.80 1.70 22.59
CA VAL A 874 32.77 0.81 22.05
C VAL A 874 33.24 -0.65 22.00
N LEU A 875 34.49 -0.89 21.59
CA LEU A 875 35.05 -2.24 21.57
C LEU A 875 35.20 -2.80 22.99
N ASP A 876 35.75 -2.01 23.93
CA ASP A 876 35.90 -2.40 25.32
C ASP A 876 34.56 -2.73 25.98
N ALA A 877 33.51 -1.93 25.68
CA ALA A 877 32.17 -2.19 26.18
C ALA A 877 31.55 -3.48 25.60
N ARG A 878 31.89 -3.87 24.37
CA ARG A 878 31.48 -5.16 23.80
C ARG A 878 32.21 -6.32 24.45
N ASP A 879 33.52 -6.19 24.61
CA ASP A 879 34.38 -7.24 25.16
C ASP A 879 34.07 -7.52 26.63
N ALA A 880 33.55 -6.54 27.36
CA ALA A 880 33.11 -6.68 28.74
C ALA A 880 31.83 -7.55 28.89
N GLN A 881 31.11 -7.86 27.80
CA GLN A 881 29.85 -8.60 27.83
C GLN A 881 30.08 -10.09 27.59
N GLU A 882 30.49 -10.81 28.61
CA GLU A 882 30.76 -12.26 28.55
C GLU A 882 29.47 -13.03 28.13
N GLY A 883 29.58 -13.87 27.11
CA GLY A 883 28.51 -14.74 26.64
C GLY A 883 27.45 -14.08 25.75
N ALA A 884 27.45 -12.77 25.56
CA ALA A 884 26.57 -12.07 24.64
C ALA A 884 27.19 -12.01 23.24
N THR A 885 26.34 -12.23 22.22
CA THR A 885 26.75 -12.08 20.82
C THR A 885 26.51 -10.65 20.33
N LEU A 886 27.09 -10.29 19.18
CA LEU A 886 26.78 -9.00 18.54
C LEU A 886 25.28 -8.93 18.15
N ALA A 887 24.65 -10.08 17.88
CA ALA A 887 23.22 -10.14 17.63
C ALA A 887 22.41 -9.68 18.85
N ASP A 888 22.80 -10.12 20.04
CA ASP A 888 22.15 -9.78 21.31
C ASP A 888 22.39 -8.31 21.69
N MET A 889 23.66 -7.86 21.62
CA MET A 889 24.05 -6.51 21.99
C MET A 889 23.45 -5.40 21.11
N TYR A 890 23.14 -5.71 19.86
CA TYR A 890 22.59 -4.76 18.88
C TYR A 890 21.12 -5.02 18.52
N ASP A 891 20.40 -5.87 19.25
CA ASP A 891 18.94 -5.93 19.13
C ASP A 891 18.31 -4.78 19.93
N PRO A 892 17.50 -3.91 19.34
CA PRO A 892 16.84 -2.81 20.05
C PRO A 892 16.03 -3.22 21.28
N LYS A 893 15.54 -4.45 21.31
CA LYS A 893 14.81 -5.00 22.47
C LYS A 893 15.73 -5.21 23.69
N ASN A 894 17.03 -5.32 23.46
CA ASN A 894 18.01 -5.61 24.47
C ASN A 894 18.85 -4.39 24.89
N GLU A 895 18.66 -3.21 24.28
CA GLU A 895 19.48 -2.00 24.56
C GLU A 895 19.58 -1.66 26.05
N THR A 896 18.50 -1.90 26.81
CA THR A 896 18.47 -1.65 28.25
C THR A 896 19.39 -2.56 29.06
N PHE A 897 19.82 -3.68 28.51
CA PHE A 897 20.75 -4.61 29.16
C PHE A 897 22.21 -4.25 28.90
N PHE A 898 22.48 -3.36 27.95
CA PHE A 898 23.83 -2.95 27.53
C PHE A 898 24.05 -1.43 27.64
N PRO A 899 23.78 -0.79 28.79
CA PRO A 899 23.80 0.67 28.93
C PRO A 899 25.17 1.29 28.68
N GLU A 900 26.28 0.59 29.06
CA GLU A 900 27.64 1.04 28.82
C GLU A 900 27.94 1.10 27.31
N LEU A 901 27.55 0.08 26.56
CA LEU A 901 27.70 0.06 25.10
C LEU A 901 26.92 1.20 24.45
N MET A 902 25.67 1.44 24.86
CA MET A 902 24.87 2.55 24.33
C MET A 902 25.45 3.91 24.69
N THR A 903 26.06 4.06 25.89
CA THR A 903 26.73 5.28 26.29
C THR A 903 28.01 5.51 25.47
N ALA A 904 28.79 4.44 25.21
CA ALA A 904 29.97 4.51 24.35
C ALA A 904 29.60 4.91 22.91
N HIS A 905 28.52 4.37 22.38
CA HIS A 905 28.00 4.78 21.05
C HIS A 905 27.59 6.24 21.00
N LYS A 906 26.88 6.76 21.99
CA LYS A 906 26.49 8.18 22.03
C LYS A 906 27.72 9.11 22.09
N ALA A 907 28.75 8.72 22.85
CA ALA A 907 30.00 9.48 22.88
C ALA A 907 30.73 9.44 21.53
N LEU A 908 30.73 8.29 20.86
CA LEU A 908 31.29 8.14 19.52
C LEU A 908 30.54 8.98 18.49
N ASP A 909 29.19 8.98 18.53
CA ASP A 909 28.36 9.78 17.64
C ASP A 909 28.67 11.26 17.77
N ALA A 910 28.74 11.78 18.99
CA ALA A 910 29.12 13.17 19.26
C ALA A 910 30.54 13.51 18.78
N ALA A 911 31.52 12.61 18.98
CA ALA A 911 32.89 12.80 18.51
C ALA A 911 32.96 12.86 16.96
N VAL A 912 32.18 12.00 16.28
CA VAL A 912 32.12 12.02 14.80
C VAL A 912 31.37 13.25 14.29
N GLU A 913 30.27 13.68 14.91
CA GLU A 913 29.60 14.95 14.57
C GLU A 913 30.58 16.13 14.71
N ALA A 914 31.33 16.20 15.79
CA ALA A 914 32.35 17.22 15.99
C ALA A 914 33.46 17.17 14.93
N ALA A 915 33.81 15.98 14.42
CA ALA A 915 34.79 15.82 13.33
C ALA A 915 34.28 16.39 12.00
N TYR A 916 32.95 16.42 11.79
CA TYR A 916 32.30 17.13 10.66
C TYR A 916 32.10 18.63 10.95
N GLY A 917 32.34 19.10 12.16
CA GLY A 917 32.09 20.47 12.59
C GLY A 917 30.63 20.81 12.78
N VAL A 918 29.81 19.80 13.16
CA VAL A 918 28.35 19.90 13.32
C VAL A 918 27.93 19.28 14.67
N ASP A 919 26.72 19.64 15.09
CA ASP A 919 26.03 19.03 16.22
C ASP A 919 24.54 18.93 15.85
N PHE A 920 24.11 17.74 15.58
CA PHE A 920 22.71 17.44 15.25
C PHE A 920 21.94 16.80 16.40
N GLY A 921 22.63 16.48 17.48
CA GLY A 921 22.05 15.80 18.65
C GLY A 921 21.43 14.46 18.31
N GLY A 922 21.91 13.80 17.25
CA GLY A 922 21.40 12.53 16.77
C GLY A 922 20.14 12.62 15.91
N ASP A 923 19.76 13.81 15.42
CA ASP A 923 18.66 14.00 14.45
C ASP A 923 19.06 13.42 13.08
N GLU A 924 18.49 12.26 12.76
CA GLU A 924 18.84 11.52 11.53
C GLU A 924 18.48 12.27 10.24
N GLU A 925 17.42 13.05 10.24
CA GLU A 925 17.02 13.81 9.05
C GLU A 925 18.02 14.93 8.73
N LYS A 926 18.48 15.63 9.77
CA LYS A 926 19.52 16.65 9.62
C LYS A 926 20.86 16.04 9.20
N ILE A 927 21.21 14.88 9.78
CA ILE A 927 22.41 14.12 9.40
C ILE A 927 22.35 13.77 7.91
N VAL A 928 21.26 13.17 7.45
CA VAL A 928 21.09 12.77 6.05
C VAL A 928 21.16 13.97 5.12
N ALA A 929 20.43 15.04 5.43
CA ALA A 929 20.45 16.27 4.63
C ALA A 929 21.86 16.86 4.53
N HIS A 930 22.62 16.87 5.62
CA HIS A 930 24.02 17.33 5.65
C HIS A 930 24.91 16.47 4.76
N LEU A 931 24.84 15.15 4.87
CA LEU A 931 25.63 14.22 4.09
C LEU A 931 25.32 14.30 2.59
N PHE A 932 24.07 14.48 2.21
CA PHE A 932 23.69 14.73 0.81
C PHE A 932 24.25 16.07 0.28
N ASN A 933 24.25 17.14 1.09
CA ASN A 933 24.88 18.40 0.73
C ASN A 933 26.41 18.24 0.51
N LEU A 934 27.07 17.48 1.39
CA LEU A 934 28.51 17.19 1.25
C LEU A 934 28.80 16.36 -0.01
N TYR A 935 27.98 15.34 -0.25
CA TYR A 935 28.08 14.50 -1.44
C TYR A 935 27.91 15.32 -2.73
N ALA A 936 26.84 16.09 -2.83
CA ALA A 936 26.53 16.90 -4.01
C ALA A 936 27.65 17.92 -4.30
N LYS A 937 28.21 18.57 -3.28
CA LYS A 937 29.39 19.43 -3.41
C LYS A 937 30.62 18.67 -3.90
N LYS A 938 30.88 17.46 -3.35
CA LYS A 938 32.07 16.67 -3.68
C LYS A 938 32.04 16.13 -5.12
N VAL A 939 30.85 15.85 -5.65
CA VAL A 939 30.68 15.36 -7.03
C VAL A 939 30.36 16.47 -8.04
N GLY A 940 30.16 17.72 -7.60
CA GLY A 940 29.91 18.87 -8.47
C GLY A 940 28.47 18.95 -8.99
N GLU A 941 27.52 18.45 -8.23
CA GLU A 941 26.05 18.49 -8.51
C GLU A 941 25.36 19.70 -7.82
N LEU A 942 26.08 20.48 -7.01
CA LEU A 942 25.68 21.76 -6.40
C LEU A 942 26.48 22.92 -6.94
#